data_6a02b74ebbaaacb098a182c2faa10f81
#
_entry.id   6a02b74ebbaaacb098a182c2faa10f81
#
_cell.length_a   1.000
_cell.length_b   1.000
_cell.length_c   1.000
_cell.angle_alpha   90.00
_cell.angle_beta   90.00
_cell.angle_gamma   90.00
#
_symmetry.space_group_name_H-M   'P 1'
#
loop_
_entity.id
_entity.type
_entity.pdbx_description
1 polymer ?
#
loop_
_entity_poly.entity_id
_entity_poly.type
_entity_poly.pdbx_seq_one_letter_code
_entity_poly.pdbx_strand_id
1 'polypeptide(L)'
;MKLNLSSQIVLNQIPEEFYRPATAIERSEITRFEKVPTDIFPTIEEGAIDIANHLEADIKKREQEGRKYVMGIGSGSSLTPIFHELIKRHQAGKLSFKNVVVFNAYEYFPLSEENVNRGINQLKERFLNHIDIEVENIFTPDGTIAQNDVQEHCRQYEQHIKELGGLDVILLGIGRMGNIATNEPGSSITSASRLILIDETSREEMKMSFGSQESVPPCSITMGVSTILSARKIFLTAWGEEKAEIIKKTVEGKVSDAIPASFLQTHNDAHVVIDLSAAAKLTRIQHPWLVASCKWTDKLVRSALVWLCQITGKPLLKLTNKDYNENGLSELLALYGSAYNANIKIFNDLQHTITGWPGGKPDADDTYRPERAKPFPKRVIVFSPHPDDDVISMGGTLRRLVQQGHDVHVAYETSGNIAVGDEEVVRFMHFINGFNQLFANEQDEVIKSKYKEIKEFLKNKKEGDIDSQDIRTIKGLIRRGEARTASTFNQIPLDHVHFLDLPFYESGKIEKLPMGEADVNIVRELITKVKPHQIYVAGDLADPHGTHRKCTDAVLAAVDLEKEAKAEWLKDCRVWMYRGAWAEWEIENIEMCVPISPEELRAKRNSILKHQSQMESAPFLGNDERLFWQRSEDRNRGTAKLYDDLGLACYEAMEAFVEYKF
;
A
#
# COMPACT_ATOMS: atom_id res chain seq x y z
N MET A 1 20.57 8.92 10.22
CA MET A 1 20.02 8.05 9.15
C MET A 1 18.53 8.28 9.07
N LYS A 2 17.99 8.51 7.87
CA LYS A 2 16.56 8.69 7.63
C LYS A 2 15.97 7.35 7.21
N LEU A 3 14.97 6.85 7.94
CA LEU A 3 14.38 5.51 7.72
C LEU A 3 12.97 5.53 7.10
N ASN A 4 12.54 6.68 6.56
CA ASN A 4 11.21 6.86 5.97
C ASN A 4 11.29 7.77 4.73
N LEU A 5 12.21 7.46 3.84
CA LEU A 5 12.43 8.26 2.64
C LEU A 5 11.34 8.05 1.59
N SER A 6 10.73 6.86 1.55
CA SER A 6 9.63 6.56 0.63
C SER A 6 8.40 7.43 0.89
N SER A 7 8.16 7.87 2.12
CA SER A 7 7.06 8.81 2.42
C SER A 7 7.26 10.19 1.81
N GLN A 8 8.48 10.54 1.42
CA GLN A 8 8.84 11.80 0.75
C GLN A 8 8.70 11.71 -0.78
N ILE A 9 8.36 10.53 -1.32
CA ILE A 9 8.09 10.34 -2.74
C ILE A 9 6.72 10.93 -3.05
N VAL A 10 6.71 12.20 -3.41
CA VAL A 10 5.50 12.90 -3.84
C VAL A 10 5.48 12.91 -5.37
N LEU A 11 4.69 12.03 -5.97
CA LEU A 11 4.54 11.94 -7.42
C LEU A 11 3.86 13.19 -7.98
N ASN A 12 2.88 13.72 -7.28
CA ASN A 12 2.19 14.96 -7.61
C ASN A 12 2.77 16.08 -6.74
N GLN A 13 3.74 16.82 -7.27
CA GLN A 13 4.28 18.02 -6.62
C GLN A 13 3.27 19.16 -6.75
N ILE A 14 2.25 19.14 -5.90
CA ILE A 14 1.22 20.16 -5.84
C ILE A 14 1.60 21.20 -4.82
N PRO A 15 1.48 22.52 -5.14
CA PRO A 15 1.73 23.58 -4.17
C PRO A 15 0.88 23.42 -2.90
N GLU A 16 1.44 23.83 -1.76
CA GLU A 16 0.82 23.65 -0.45
C GLU A 16 -0.57 24.29 -0.33
N GLU A 17 -0.83 25.36 -1.06
CA GLU A 17 -2.13 26.04 -1.13
C GLU A 17 -3.28 25.10 -1.53
N PHE A 18 -3.04 24.06 -2.32
CA PHE A 18 -4.06 23.11 -2.74
C PHE A 18 -4.46 22.09 -1.66
N TYR A 19 -3.64 21.90 -0.63
CA TYR A 19 -3.99 20.98 0.47
C TYR A 19 -4.02 21.68 1.84
N ARG A 20 -3.35 22.84 1.99
CA ARG A 20 -3.37 23.69 3.20
C ARG A 20 -3.68 25.14 2.83
N PRO A 21 -4.92 25.46 2.44
CA PRO A 21 -5.30 26.83 2.08
C PRO A 21 -5.18 27.76 3.30
N ALA A 22 -4.66 28.97 3.07
CA ALA A 22 -4.41 29.94 4.13
C ALA A 22 -5.70 30.63 4.62
N THR A 23 -6.72 30.75 3.76
CA THR A 23 -7.95 31.46 4.07
C THR A 23 -9.20 30.61 3.86
N ALA A 24 -10.30 30.98 4.51
CA ALA A 24 -11.59 30.31 4.32
C ALA A 24 -12.12 30.43 2.88
N ILE A 25 -11.80 31.53 2.19
CA ILE A 25 -12.19 31.75 0.79
C ILE A 25 -11.45 30.77 -0.11
N GLU A 26 -10.12 30.69 -0.02
CA GLU A 26 -9.30 29.73 -0.74
C GLU A 26 -9.77 28.30 -0.47
N ARG A 27 -10.03 27.94 0.81
CA ARG A 27 -10.57 26.63 1.18
C ARG A 27 -11.87 26.34 0.43
N SER A 28 -12.84 27.26 0.44
CA SER A 28 -14.13 27.05 -0.22
C SER A 28 -14.02 26.87 -1.74
N GLU A 29 -13.01 27.50 -2.34
CA GLU A 29 -12.75 27.42 -3.78
C GLU A 29 -12.13 26.09 -4.17
N ILE A 30 -11.05 25.69 -3.49
CA ILE A 30 -10.32 24.44 -3.83
C ILE A 30 -11.09 23.19 -3.43
N THR A 31 -11.93 23.23 -2.38
CA THR A 31 -12.73 22.08 -1.91
C THR A 31 -14.12 21.99 -2.52
N ARG A 32 -14.41 22.77 -3.57
CA ARG A 32 -15.78 22.88 -4.15
C ARG A 32 -16.40 21.56 -4.64
N PHE A 33 -15.59 20.53 -4.87
CA PHE A 33 -16.06 19.19 -5.22
C PHE A 33 -16.24 18.28 -4.00
N GLU A 34 -15.70 18.67 -2.86
CA GLU A 34 -15.75 17.90 -1.62
C GLU A 34 -17.07 18.16 -0.88
N LYS A 35 -17.69 17.11 -0.39
CA LYS A 35 -18.99 17.14 0.27
C LYS A 35 -18.92 16.86 1.76
N VAL A 36 -17.73 16.56 2.24
CA VAL A 36 -17.38 16.41 3.67
C VAL A 36 -16.03 17.10 3.89
N PRO A 37 -15.85 17.87 4.96
CA PRO A 37 -14.59 18.50 5.30
C PRO A 37 -13.44 17.52 5.28
N THR A 38 -12.41 17.82 4.47
CA THR A 38 -11.26 16.94 4.30
C THR A 38 -9.97 17.70 4.55
N ASP A 39 -9.21 17.24 5.53
CA ASP A 39 -7.92 17.81 5.92
C ASP A 39 -6.78 16.89 5.45
N ILE A 40 -5.88 17.45 4.64
CA ILE A 40 -4.78 16.71 4.02
C ILE A 40 -3.47 17.12 4.68
N PHE A 41 -2.69 16.15 5.09
CA PHE A 41 -1.40 16.33 5.72
C PHE A 41 -0.27 15.72 4.87
N PRO A 42 0.94 16.32 4.89
CA PRO A 42 2.10 15.75 4.20
C PRO A 42 2.47 14.35 4.70
N THR A 43 2.29 14.10 6.01
CA THR A 43 2.65 12.84 6.67
C THR A 43 1.51 12.32 7.55
N ILE A 44 1.53 11.02 7.79
CA ILE A 44 0.60 10.33 8.70
C ILE A 44 0.72 10.90 10.12
N GLU A 45 1.94 11.19 10.56
CA GLU A 45 2.24 11.70 11.90
C GLU A 45 1.61 13.09 12.13
N GLU A 46 1.68 13.97 11.14
CA GLU A 46 1.04 15.30 11.24
C GLU A 46 -0.48 15.20 11.36
N GLY A 47 -1.12 14.32 10.57
CA GLY A 47 -2.55 14.08 10.66
C GLY A 47 -2.96 13.46 12.01
N ALA A 48 -2.17 12.52 12.52
CA ALA A 48 -2.39 11.94 13.84
C ALA A 48 -2.24 12.95 14.97
N ILE A 49 -1.26 13.86 14.90
CA ILE A 49 -1.07 14.95 15.84
C ILE A 49 -2.27 15.91 15.84
N ASP A 50 -2.80 16.22 14.67
CA ASP A 50 -3.97 17.10 14.51
C ASP A 50 -5.20 16.52 15.22
N ILE A 51 -5.54 15.26 14.95
CA ILE A 51 -6.64 14.58 15.65
C ILE A 51 -6.38 14.52 17.16
N ALA A 52 -5.17 14.19 17.58
CA ALA A 52 -4.83 14.15 19.00
C ALA A 52 -4.97 15.50 19.68
N ASN A 53 -4.70 16.64 18.98
CA ASN A 53 -4.95 17.99 19.51
C ASN A 53 -6.44 18.24 19.77
N HIS A 54 -7.31 17.82 18.83
CA HIS A 54 -8.74 17.94 18.99
C HIS A 54 -9.25 17.11 20.17
N LEU A 55 -8.82 15.83 20.27
CA LEU A 55 -9.21 14.94 21.35
C LEU A 55 -8.75 15.44 22.71
N GLU A 56 -7.50 15.89 22.84
CA GLU A 56 -6.98 16.43 24.09
C GLU A 56 -7.78 17.66 24.56
N ALA A 57 -8.10 18.57 23.64
CA ALA A 57 -8.89 19.74 23.95
C ALA A 57 -10.31 19.39 24.42
N ASP A 58 -10.97 18.44 23.71
CA ASP A 58 -12.34 18.01 24.00
C ASP A 58 -12.40 17.22 25.34
N ILE A 59 -11.44 16.33 25.61
CA ILE A 59 -11.34 15.58 26.87
C ILE A 59 -11.20 16.55 28.07
N LYS A 60 -10.26 17.49 27.97
CA LYS A 60 -10.03 18.50 29.03
C LYS A 60 -11.26 19.38 29.25
N LYS A 61 -11.96 19.75 28.19
CA LYS A 61 -13.20 20.52 28.29
C LYS A 61 -14.28 19.75 29.04
N ARG A 62 -14.49 18.45 28.70
CA ARG A 62 -15.46 17.60 29.39
C ARG A 62 -15.11 17.37 30.85
N GLU A 63 -13.84 17.23 31.17
CA GLU A 63 -13.36 17.11 32.53
C GLU A 63 -13.71 18.39 33.35
N GLN A 64 -13.48 19.56 32.79
CA GLN A 64 -13.86 20.85 33.40
C GLN A 64 -15.38 21.00 33.61
N GLU A 65 -16.16 20.43 32.70
CA GLU A 65 -17.63 20.39 32.80
C GLU A 65 -18.15 19.33 33.83
N GLY A 66 -17.26 18.51 34.41
CA GLY A 66 -17.60 17.40 35.30
C GLY A 66 -18.36 16.29 34.61
N ARG A 67 -18.19 16.08 33.30
CA ARG A 67 -18.89 15.11 32.48
C ARG A 67 -17.91 14.13 31.86
N LYS A 68 -18.31 12.86 31.75
CA LYS A 68 -17.53 11.87 31.00
C LYS A 68 -17.40 12.27 29.54
N TYR A 69 -16.24 11.97 28.92
CA TYR A 69 -16.01 12.06 27.49
C TYR A 69 -16.23 10.68 26.86
N VAL A 70 -17.21 10.54 25.99
CA VAL A 70 -17.65 9.25 25.45
C VAL A 70 -17.11 9.09 24.03
N MET A 71 -16.22 8.13 23.84
CA MET A 71 -15.53 7.87 22.57
C MET A 71 -15.96 6.55 21.96
N GLY A 72 -16.40 6.58 20.70
CA GLY A 72 -16.46 5.40 19.84
C GLY A 72 -15.11 5.19 19.15
N ILE A 73 -14.59 3.98 19.12
CA ILE A 73 -13.28 3.68 18.53
C ILE A 73 -13.37 2.41 17.68
N GLY A 74 -12.94 2.48 16.41
CA GLY A 74 -12.67 1.30 15.61
C GLY A 74 -11.36 0.63 16.02
N SER A 75 -11.21 -0.67 15.81
CA SER A 75 -9.96 -1.41 16.09
C SER A 75 -8.99 -1.49 14.89
N GLY A 76 -9.28 -0.80 13.79
CA GLY A 76 -8.47 -0.82 12.56
C GLY A 76 -7.07 -0.20 12.73
N SER A 77 -6.11 -0.69 11.94
CA SER A 77 -4.70 -0.26 11.99
C SER A 77 -4.49 1.23 11.63
N SER A 78 -5.41 1.83 10.88
CA SER A 78 -5.35 3.26 10.52
C SER A 78 -5.40 4.21 11.72
N LEU A 79 -5.88 3.75 12.89
CA LEU A 79 -5.93 4.53 14.12
C LEU A 79 -4.64 4.43 14.95
N THR A 80 -3.76 3.47 14.65
CA THR A 80 -2.51 3.24 15.42
C THR A 80 -1.64 4.49 15.56
N PRO A 81 -1.41 5.32 14.53
CA PRO A 81 -0.63 6.55 14.68
C PRO A 81 -1.23 7.54 15.69
N ILE A 82 -2.57 7.63 15.74
CA ILE A 82 -3.29 8.47 16.71
C ILE A 82 -3.10 7.91 18.12
N PHE A 83 -3.21 6.60 18.30
CA PHE A 83 -2.98 5.95 19.59
C PHE A 83 -1.56 6.20 20.10
N HIS A 84 -0.55 6.07 19.25
CA HIS A 84 0.85 6.37 19.62
C HIS A 84 1.02 7.81 20.13
N GLU A 85 0.42 8.79 19.46
CA GLU A 85 0.51 10.19 19.89
C GLU A 85 -0.25 10.43 21.22
N LEU A 86 -1.43 9.82 21.39
CA LEU A 86 -2.20 9.91 22.63
C LEU A 86 -1.47 9.26 23.82
N ILE A 87 -0.87 8.08 23.62
CA ILE A 87 -0.03 7.39 24.61
C ILE A 87 1.15 8.27 25.01
N LYS A 88 1.85 8.84 24.05
CA LYS A 88 2.97 9.76 24.28
C LYS A 88 2.57 10.96 25.14
N ARG A 89 1.39 11.55 24.88
CA ARG A 89 0.85 12.66 25.70
C ARG A 89 0.50 12.21 27.11
N HIS A 90 -0.09 11.04 27.25
CA HIS A 90 -0.38 10.45 28.56
C HIS A 90 0.89 10.19 29.35
N GLN A 91 1.89 9.52 28.77
CA GLN A 91 3.18 9.25 29.41
C GLN A 91 3.93 10.54 29.80
N ALA A 92 3.76 11.62 29.04
CA ALA A 92 4.29 12.93 29.36
C ALA A 92 3.48 13.68 30.44
N GLY A 93 2.43 13.08 31.00
CA GLY A 93 1.57 13.68 32.01
C GLY A 93 0.67 14.83 31.51
N LYS A 94 0.51 14.97 30.19
CA LYS A 94 -0.29 16.04 29.57
C LYS A 94 -1.76 15.68 29.42
N LEU A 95 -2.10 14.41 29.41
CA LEU A 95 -3.44 13.88 29.16
C LEU A 95 -3.74 12.70 30.07
N SER A 96 -4.93 12.68 30.71
CA SER A 96 -5.46 11.58 31.50
C SER A 96 -6.75 11.06 30.85
N PHE A 97 -6.95 9.75 30.90
CA PHE A 97 -8.13 9.08 30.36
C PHE A 97 -9.10 8.59 31.44
N LYS A 98 -8.91 8.95 32.73
CA LYS A 98 -9.81 8.58 33.84
C LYS A 98 -11.25 9.06 33.64
N ASN A 99 -11.42 10.17 32.93
CA ASN A 99 -12.74 10.74 32.63
C ASN A 99 -13.28 10.27 31.26
N VAL A 100 -12.62 9.34 30.59
CA VAL A 100 -13.00 8.83 29.26
C VAL A 100 -13.76 7.52 29.39
N VAL A 101 -14.78 7.35 28.55
CA VAL A 101 -15.49 6.10 28.33
C VAL A 101 -15.29 5.68 26.89
N VAL A 102 -14.91 4.44 26.64
CA VAL A 102 -14.63 3.91 25.30
C VAL A 102 -15.68 2.87 24.91
N PHE A 103 -16.25 3.04 23.73
CA PHE A 103 -17.08 2.06 23.05
C PHE A 103 -16.35 1.53 21.82
N ASN A 104 -16.03 0.22 21.79
CA ASN A 104 -15.46 -0.42 20.61
C ASN A 104 -16.52 -0.52 19.49
N ALA A 105 -16.24 0.00 18.31
CA ALA A 105 -17.24 0.13 17.25
C ALA A 105 -17.71 -1.21 16.66
N TYR A 106 -16.92 -2.28 16.78
CA TYR A 106 -17.30 -3.61 16.29
C TYR A 106 -16.49 -4.74 16.94
N GLU A 107 -17.02 -5.95 16.88
CA GLU A 107 -16.33 -7.17 17.29
C GLU A 107 -16.66 -8.32 16.34
N TYR A 108 -15.70 -9.18 16.06
CA TYR A 108 -15.90 -10.36 15.22
C TYR A 108 -16.79 -11.41 15.92
N PHE A 109 -17.57 -12.14 15.13
CA PHE A 109 -18.54 -13.10 15.64
C PHE A 109 -18.67 -14.35 14.74
N PRO A 110 -18.70 -15.58 15.29
CA PRO A 110 -18.29 -15.90 16.66
C PRO A 110 -16.77 -15.88 16.81
N LEU A 111 -16.26 -15.48 17.96
CA LEU A 111 -14.82 -15.49 18.23
C LEU A 111 -14.55 -15.65 19.73
N SER A 112 -13.63 -16.57 20.09
CA SER A 112 -13.28 -16.86 21.48
C SER A 112 -12.62 -15.68 22.19
N GLU A 113 -12.75 -15.61 23.52
CA GLU A 113 -12.16 -14.52 24.33
C GLU A 113 -10.64 -14.42 24.20
N GLU A 114 -9.97 -15.56 24.03
CA GLU A 114 -8.52 -15.67 24.01
C GLU A 114 -7.93 -15.33 22.63
N ASN A 115 -8.77 -15.19 21.59
CA ASN A 115 -8.26 -14.94 20.25
C ASN A 115 -7.61 -13.55 20.16
N VAL A 116 -6.37 -13.50 19.75
CA VAL A 116 -5.56 -12.26 19.63
C VAL A 116 -6.16 -11.27 18.62
N ASN A 117 -6.93 -11.76 17.65
CA ASN A 117 -7.56 -10.96 16.61
C ASN A 117 -8.92 -10.35 17.02
N ARG A 118 -9.40 -10.60 18.24
CA ARG A 118 -10.56 -9.86 18.74
C ARG A 118 -10.29 -8.36 18.70
N GLY A 119 -11.27 -7.60 18.22
CA GLY A 119 -11.16 -6.15 18.13
C GLY A 119 -10.76 -5.51 19.46
N ILE A 120 -11.37 -5.96 20.57
CA ILE A 120 -11.03 -5.45 21.91
C ILE A 120 -9.61 -5.84 22.34
N ASN A 121 -9.12 -7.04 22.01
CA ASN A 121 -7.77 -7.46 22.37
C ASN A 121 -6.72 -6.63 21.62
N GLN A 122 -6.95 -6.39 20.32
CA GLN A 122 -6.11 -5.49 19.52
C GLN A 122 -6.13 -4.05 20.04
N LEU A 123 -7.30 -3.55 20.42
CA LEU A 123 -7.44 -2.20 21.00
C LEU A 123 -6.74 -2.08 22.36
N LYS A 124 -6.83 -3.11 23.21
CA LYS A 124 -6.08 -3.19 24.46
C LYS A 124 -4.57 -3.18 24.22
N GLU A 125 -4.08 -4.03 23.34
CA GLU A 125 -2.65 -4.15 23.03
C GLU A 125 -2.06 -2.83 22.47
N ARG A 126 -2.77 -2.19 21.55
CA ARG A 126 -2.29 -1.00 20.85
C ARG A 126 -2.52 0.31 21.61
N PHE A 127 -3.49 0.35 22.52
CA PHE A 127 -3.87 1.62 23.15
C PHE A 127 -4.26 1.49 24.64
N LEU A 128 -5.31 0.73 24.99
CA LEU A 128 -5.93 0.84 26.30
C LEU A 128 -5.04 0.39 27.46
N ASN A 129 -4.12 -0.57 27.25
CA ASN A 129 -3.15 -1.01 28.28
C ASN A 129 -2.04 0.02 28.54
N HIS A 130 -1.95 1.08 27.75
CA HIS A 130 -0.89 2.10 27.85
C HIS A 130 -1.37 3.43 28.42
N ILE A 131 -2.63 3.50 28.85
CA ILE A 131 -3.27 4.72 29.40
C ILE A 131 -3.99 4.41 30.73
N ASP A 132 -4.40 5.45 31.44
CA ASP A 132 -5.04 5.34 32.77
C ASP A 132 -6.58 5.26 32.73
N ILE A 133 -7.13 4.63 31.68
CA ILE A 133 -8.57 4.39 31.60
C ILE A 133 -9.03 3.32 32.60
N GLU A 134 -10.16 3.56 33.29
CA GLU A 134 -10.77 2.58 34.19
C GLU A 134 -11.44 1.46 33.38
N VAL A 135 -11.28 0.20 33.84
CA VAL A 135 -11.78 -0.98 33.10
C VAL A 135 -13.30 -0.95 32.93
N GLU A 136 -14.03 -0.45 33.92
CA GLU A 136 -15.50 -0.27 33.88
C GLU A 136 -15.97 0.77 32.87
N ASN A 137 -15.05 1.58 32.33
CA ASN A 137 -15.35 2.56 31.30
C ASN A 137 -15.06 2.01 29.86
N ILE A 138 -14.82 0.70 29.73
CA ILE A 138 -14.53 0.07 28.42
C ILE A 138 -15.71 -0.85 28.06
N PHE A 139 -16.40 -0.50 26.99
CA PHE A 139 -17.52 -1.27 26.44
C PHE A 139 -17.17 -1.85 25.08
N THR A 140 -17.48 -3.12 24.87
CA THR A 140 -17.26 -3.81 23.58
C THR A 140 -18.43 -4.70 23.26
N PRO A 141 -18.83 -4.87 22.00
CA PRO A 141 -19.73 -5.95 21.63
C PRO A 141 -19.11 -7.30 22.02
N ASP A 142 -19.93 -8.24 22.44
CA ASP A 142 -19.44 -9.54 22.87
C ASP A 142 -19.55 -10.58 21.75
N GLY A 143 -18.41 -10.95 21.19
CA GLY A 143 -18.30 -11.96 20.12
C GLY A 143 -18.44 -13.42 20.58
N THR A 144 -18.66 -13.66 21.88
CA THR A 144 -18.74 -15.03 22.47
C THR A 144 -20.16 -15.48 22.77
N ILE A 145 -21.13 -14.57 22.76
CA ILE A 145 -22.54 -14.86 23.14
C ILE A 145 -23.23 -15.77 22.12
N ALA A 146 -24.33 -16.39 22.54
CA ALA A 146 -25.12 -17.17 21.61
C ALA A 146 -25.79 -16.26 20.56
N GLN A 147 -25.91 -16.75 19.33
CA GLN A 147 -26.47 -15.97 18.22
C GLN A 147 -27.88 -15.41 18.50
N ASN A 148 -28.68 -16.13 19.25
CA ASN A 148 -30.03 -15.70 19.62
C ASN A 148 -30.05 -14.50 20.56
N ASP A 149 -28.97 -14.27 21.32
CA ASP A 149 -28.86 -13.20 22.31
C ASP A 149 -28.27 -11.91 21.72
N VAL A 150 -27.70 -11.97 20.48
CA VAL A 150 -27.02 -10.84 19.85
C VAL A 150 -27.94 -9.62 19.72
N GLN A 151 -29.19 -9.80 19.35
CA GLN A 151 -30.12 -8.69 19.18
C GLN A 151 -30.38 -7.94 20.47
N GLU A 152 -30.56 -8.68 21.59
CA GLU A 152 -30.75 -8.08 22.92
C GLU A 152 -29.47 -7.37 23.38
N HIS A 153 -28.32 -8.01 23.19
CA HIS A 153 -27.02 -7.41 23.47
C HIS A 153 -26.81 -6.09 22.71
N CYS A 154 -27.10 -6.04 21.41
CA CYS A 154 -27.05 -4.81 20.63
C CYS A 154 -27.98 -3.71 21.18
N ARG A 155 -29.20 -4.05 21.62
CA ARG A 155 -30.13 -3.09 22.24
C ARG A 155 -29.57 -2.52 23.54
N GLN A 156 -28.98 -3.35 24.39
CA GLN A 156 -28.37 -2.93 25.65
C GLN A 156 -27.14 -2.04 25.36
N TYR A 157 -26.34 -2.38 24.36
CA TYR A 157 -25.20 -1.59 23.93
C TYR A 157 -25.59 -0.17 23.48
N GLU A 158 -26.62 -0.04 22.65
CA GLU A 158 -27.20 1.25 22.25
C GLU A 158 -27.78 2.03 23.44
N GLN A 159 -28.38 1.31 24.39
CA GLN A 159 -28.97 1.93 25.59
C GLN A 159 -27.88 2.54 26.48
N HIS A 160 -26.76 1.85 26.69
CA HIS A 160 -25.63 2.37 27.45
C HIS A 160 -25.04 3.65 26.81
N ILE A 161 -24.93 3.69 25.48
CA ILE A 161 -24.49 4.91 24.76
C ILE A 161 -25.47 6.07 25.07
N LYS A 162 -26.78 5.83 25.02
CA LYS A 162 -27.80 6.84 25.29
C LYS A 162 -27.79 7.32 26.75
N GLU A 163 -27.62 6.43 27.72
CA GLU A 163 -27.55 6.74 29.15
C GLU A 163 -26.36 7.66 29.48
N LEU A 164 -25.26 7.51 28.78
CA LEU A 164 -24.09 8.39 28.89
C LEU A 164 -24.24 9.71 28.11
N GLY A 165 -25.38 9.92 27.43
CA GLY A 165 -25.71 11.12 26.69
C GLY A 165 -25.23 11.09 25.23
N GLY A 166 -24.90 9.93 24.67
CA GLY A 166 -24.43 9.73 23.30
C GLY A 166 -22.92 9.85 23.16
N LEU A 167 -22.40 9.51 21.99
CA LEU A 167 -20.99 9.61 21.68
C LEU A 167 -20.56 11.08 21.48
N ASP A 168 -19.51 11.53 22.16
CA ASP A 168 -18.90 12.84 21.93
C ASP A 168 -18.08 12.81 20.64
N VAL A 169 -17.37 11.71 20.40
CA VAL A 169 -16.60 11.51 19.17
C VAL A 169 -16.62 10.04 18.75
N ILE A 170 -16.47 9.79 17.46
CA ILE A 170 -16.13 8.45 16.98
C ILE A 170 -14.92 8.52 16.03
N LEU A 171 -13.94 7.63 16.25
CA LEU A 171 -12.75 7.47 15.42
C LEU A 171 -12.91 6.24 14.52
N LEU A 172 -12.81 6.45 13.22
CA LEU A 172 -13.04 5.42 12.21
C LEU A 172 -11.88 5.34 11.23
N GLY A 173 -11.57 4.14 10.77
CA GLY A 173 -10.89 3.89 9.52
C GLY A 173 -11.89 3.62 8.41
N ILE A 174 -11.38 3.41 7.18
CA ILE A 174 -12.18 3.04 6.01
C ILE A 174 -11.60 1.78 5.35
N GLY A 175 -12.48 0.81 5.07
CA GLY A 175 -12.13 -0.34 4.25
C GLY A 175 -12.16 -0.02 2.75
N ARG A 176 -11.61 -0.90 1.92
CA ARG A 176 -11.55 -0.70 0.45
C ARG A 176 -12.90 -0.60 -0.22
N MET A 177 -13.91 -1.24 0.34
CA MET A 177 -15.29 -1.18 -0.14
C MET A 177 -16.06 0.04 0.39
N GLY A 178 -15.39 0.94 1.15
CA GLY A 178 -16.03 2.09 1.76
C GLY A 178 -16.80 1.77 3.04
N ASN A 179 -16.57 0.62 3.62
CA ASN A 179 -17.14 0.23 4.91
C ASN A 179 -16.52 1.05 6.04
N ILE A 180 -17.37 1.45 7.00
CA ILE A 180 -17.00 2.13 8.25
C ILE A 180 -17.43 1.24 9.43
N ALA A 181 -16.56 1.07 10.43
CA ALA A 181 -16.61 -0.09 11.32
C ALA A 181 -16.69 -1.35 10.45
N THR A 182 -17.69 -2.23 10.62
CA THR A 182 -17.96 -3.32 9.68
C THR A 182 -19.31 -3.16 8.96
N ASN A 183 -19.76 -1.92 8.72
CA ASN A 183 -20.92 -1.66 7.88
C ASN A 183 -20.54 -1.81 6.41
N GLU A 184 -20.79 -2.99 5.87
CA GLU A 184 -20.49 -3.36 4.49
C GLU A 184 -21.43 -2.67 3.46
N PRO A 185 -21.09 -2.65 2.15
CA PRO A 185 -21.97 -2.18 1.10
C PRO A 185 -23.40 -2.73 1.23
N GLY A 186 -24.39 -1.88 1.03
CA GLY A 186 -25.81 -2.21 1.26
C GLY A 186 -26.31 -1.92 2.70
N SER A 187 -25.43 -1.44 3.58
CA SER A 187 -25.85 -1.01 4.93
C SER A 187 -26.72 0.24 4.87
N SER A 188 -27.91 0.18 5.48
CA SER A 188 -28.83 1.33 5.51
C SER A 188 -28.31 2.45 6.42
N ILE A 189 -28.54 3.71 6.03
CA ILE A 189 -28.27 4.90 6.85
C ILE A 189 -28.99 4.86 8.20
N THR A 190 -30.13 4.16 8.30
CA THR A 190 -30.94 4.05 9.50
C THR A 190 -30.57 2.84 10.36
N SER A 191 -29.57 2.05 9.97
CA SER A 191 -29.18 0.85 10.71
C SER A 191 -28.61 1.19 12.08
N ALA A 192 -29.14 0.52 13.13
CA ALA A 192 -28.59 0.50 14.49
C ALA A 192 -27.53 -0.63 14.64
N SER A 193 -27.00 -0.79 15.85
CA SER A 193 -26.06 -1.88 16.18
C SER A 193 -26.69 -3.24 15.89
N ARG A 194 -25.95 -4.12 15.20
CA ARG A 194 -26.48 -5.40 14.70
C ARG A 194 -25.39 -6.39 14.35
N LEU A 195 -25.80 -7.64 14.20
CA LEU A 195 -24.99 -8.66 13.55
C LEU A 195 -25.03 -8.44 12.02
N ILE A 196 -23.88 -8.51 11.39
CA ILE A 196 -23.75 -8.45 9.92
C ILE A 196 -22.90 -9.63 9.41
N LEU A 197 -23.10 -10.01 8.16
CA LEU A 197 -22.19 -10.89 7.43
C LEU A 197 -21.07 -10.03 6.86
N ILE A 198 -19.82 -10.42 7.07
CA ILE A 198 -18.67 -9.74 6.50
C ILE A 198 -18.54 -10.13 5.03
N ASP A 199 -18.40 -9.15 4.15
CA ASP A 199 -18.21 -9.37 2.72
C ASP A 199 -16.96 -10.20 2.44
N GLU A 200 -17.00 -10.99 1.38
CA GLU A 200 -15.90 -11.89 1.04
C GLU A 200 -14.61 -11.13 0.74
N THR A 201 -14.69 -9.96 0.12
CA THR A 201 -13.54 -9.07 -0.12
C THR A 201 -12.93 -8.61 1.20
N SER A 202 -13.76 -8.20 2.16
CA SER A 202 -13.30 -7.79 3.50
C SER A 202 -12.69 -8.97 4.26
N ARG A 203 -13.24 -10.18 4.12
CA ARG A 203 -12.66 -11.40 4.72
C ARG A 203 -11.32 -11.77 4.10
N GLU A 204 -11.18 -11.63 2.79
CA GLU A 204 -9.90 -11.85 2.10
C GLU A 204 -8.82 -10.85 2.58
N GLU A 205 -9.17 -9.58 2.80
CA GLU A 205 -8.26 -8.59 3.41
C GLU A 205 -7.77 -9.01 4.79
N MET A 206 -8.63 -9.65 5.58
CA MET A 206 -8.32 -10.10 6.95
C MET A 206 -7.57 -11.43 7.00
N LYS A 207 -7.55 -12.20 5.90
CA LYS A 207 -6.91 -13.52 5.80
C LYS A 207 -5.50 -13.57 6.41
N MET A 208 -4.70 -12.55 6.14
CA MET A 208 -3.34 -12.48 6.67
C MET A 208 -3.29 -12.39 8.20
N SER A 209 -4.24 -11.67 8.82
CA SER A 209 -4.31 -11.53 10.27
C SER A 209 -4.81 -12.80 10.96
N PHE A 210 -5.65 -13.58 10.28
CA PHE A 210 -6.26 -14.80 10.79
C PHE A 210 -5.57 -16.09 10.31
N GLY A 211 -4.56 -15.99 9.43
CA GLY A 211 -3.82 -17.13 8.91
C GLY A 211 -4.45 -17.80 7.68
N SER A 212 -5.77 -17.90 7.60
CA SER A 212 -6.51 -18.37 6.42
C SER A 212 -7.86 -17.64 6.30
N GLN A 213 -8.50 -17.71 5.12
CA GLN A 213 -9.80 -17.09 4.90
C GLN A 213 -10.93 -17.81 5.66
N GLU A 214 -10.82 -19.13 5.80
CA GLU A 214 -11.76 -19.96 6.55
C GLU A 214 -11.76 -19.62 8.03
N SER A 215 -10.61 -19.15 8.53
CA SER A 215 -10.40 -18.76 9.92
C SER A 215 -10.93 -17.37 10.24
N VAL A 216 -11.16 -16.53 9.21
CA VAL A 216 -11.81 -15.21 9.43
C VAL A 216 -13.27 -15.44 9.83
N PRO A 217 -13.73 -14.90 10.97
CA PRO A 217 -15.11 -15.02 11.37
C PRO A 217 -16.07 -14.54 10.27
N PRO A 218 -17.15 -15.26 9.99
CA PRO A 218 -18.05 -14.89 8.90
C PRO A 218 -18.88 -13.64 9.19
N CYS A 219 -19.03 -13.29 10.46
CA CYS A 219 -19.89 -12.21 10.90
C CYS A 219 -19.17 -11.23 11.83
N SER A 220 -19.77 -10.08 12.04
CA SER A 220 -19.36 -9.08 13.03
C SER A 220 -20.58 -8.46 13.70
N ILE A 221 -20.47 -8.13 14.99
CA ILE A 221 -21.42 -7.27 15.70
C ILE A 221 -20.86 -5.85 15.59
N THR A 222 -21.58 -4.95 14.93
CA THR A 222 -21.11 -3.59 14.61
C THR A 222 -22.07 -2.52 15.07
N MET A 223 -21.55 -1.37 15.49
CA MET A 223 -22.34 -0.15 15.54
C MET A 223 -22.93 0.12 14.15
N GLY A 224 -24.21 0.40 14.08
CA GLY A 224 -24.87 0.72 12.82
C GLY A 224 -24.53 2.13 12.33
N VAL A 225 -24.87 2.40 11.07
CA VAL A 225 -24.61 3.70 10.45
C VAL A 225 -25.31 4.82 11.22
N SER A 226 -26.57 4.61 11.67
CA SER A 226 -27.29 5.63 12.45
C SER A 226 -26.63 5.90 13.80
N THR A 227 -26.07 4.89 14.46
CA THR A 227 -25.33 5.03 15.71
C THR A 227 -24.07 5.86 15.51
N ILE A 228 -23.31 5.56 14.44
CA ILE A 228 -22.13 6.31 14.04
C ILE A 228 -22.49 7.78 13.76
N LEU A 229 -23.52 8.02 12.94
CA LEU A 229 -23.98 9.36 12.59
C LEU A 229 -24.61 10.14 13.75
N SER A 230 -24.96 9.48 14.86
CA SER A 230 -25.45 10.14 16.07
C SER A 230 -24.35 10.72 16.96
N ALA A 231 -23.08 10.40 16.69
CA ALA A 231 -21.95 11.00 17.39
C ALA A 231 -21.92 12.52 17.16
N ARG A 232 -21.44 13.30 18.14
CA ARG A 232 -21.32 14.76 17.97
C ARG A 232 -20.25 15.15 16.98
N LYS A 233 -19.15 14.38 16.95
CA LYS A 233 -18.02 14.58 16.04
C LYS A 233 -17.56 13.24 15.47
N ILE A 234 -17.19 13.22 14.21
CA ILE A 234 -16.67 12.02 13.53
C ILE A 234 -15.31 12.35 12.91
N PHE A 235 -14.30 11.52 13.19
CA PHE A 235 -13.05 11.51 12.45
C PHE A 235 -12.94 10.22 11.67
N LEU A 236 -12.83 10.34 10.34
CA LEU A 236 -12.49 9.23 9.44
C LEU A 236 -11.04 9.39 9.03
N THR A 237 -10.23 8.36 9.23
CA THR A 237 -8.81 8.40 8.84
C THR A 237 -8.50 7.38 7.76
N ALA A 238 -7.65 7.77 6.82
CA ALA A 238 -7.11 6.88 5.81
C ALA A 238 -5.70 7.31 5.42
N TRP A 239 -4.81 6.35 5.29
CA TRP A 239 -3.41 6.57 4.98
C TRP A 239 -2.97 5.71 3.82
N GLY A 240 -2.15 6.28 2.94
CA GLY A 240 -1.56 5.56 1.82
C GLY A 240 -2.39 5.59 0.53
N GLU A 241 -1.69 5.33 -0.57
CA GLU A 241 -2.23 5.43 -1.94
C GLU A 241 -3.36 4.42 -2.20
N GLU A 242 -3.35 3.26 -1.51
CA GLU A 242 -4.40 2.24 -1.66
C GLU A 242 -5.80 2.72 -1.21
N LYS A 243 -5.86 3.82 -0.44
CA LYS A 243 -7.12 4.44 -0.02
C LYS A 243 -7.60 5.55 -0.96
N ALA A 244 -6.76 6.00 -1.90
CA ALA A 244 -7.06 7.18 -2.72
C ALA A 244 -8.38 7.09 -3.49
N GLU A 245 -8.67 5.94 -4.10
CA GLU A 245 -9.89 5.73 -4.88
C GLU A 245 -11.15 5.74 -4.01
N ILE A 246 -11.11 5.06 -2.86
CA ILE A 246 -12.27 5.01 -1.97
C ILE A 246 -12.48 6.35 -1.24
N ILE A 247 -11.41 7.09 -0.94
CA ILE A 247 -11.49 8.43 -0.39
C ILE A 247 -12.14 9.38 -1.39
N LYS A 248 -11.76 9.35 -2.67
CA LYS A 248 -12.44 10.14 -3.70
C LYS A 248 -13.94 9.84 -3.76
N LYS A 249 -14.31 8.57 -3.80
CA LYS A 249 -15.73 8.15 -3.82
C LYS A 249 -16.47 8.59 -2.56
N THR A 250 -15.83 8.55 -1.39
CA THR A 250 -16.40 8.96 -0.10
C THR A 250 -16.60 10.48 -0.03
N VAL A 251 -15.61 11.25 -0.47
CA VAL A 251 -15.54 12.71 -0.28
C VAL A 251 -16.26 13.46 -1.40
N GLU A 252 -16.04 13.09 -2.66
CA GLU A 252 -16.56 13.78 -3.85
C GLU A 252 -17.75 13.04 -4.49
N GLY A 253 -17.88 11.74 -4.24
CA GLY A 253 -18.93 10.89 -4.82
C GLY A 253 -20.34 11.23 -4.38
N LYS A 254 -21.32 10.49 -4.88
CA LYS A 254 -22.72 10.57 -4.40
C LYS A 254 -22.88 9.77 -3.11
N VAL A 255 -23.74 10.25 -2.22
CA VAL A 255 -24.19 9.48 -1.05
C VAL A 255 -24.89 8.22 -1.53
N SER A 256 -24.42 7.07 -1.07
CA SER A 256 -24.92 5.75 -1.48
C SER A 256 -24.60 4.69 -0.42
N ASP A 257 -25.51 3.75 -0.24
CA ASP A 257 -25.31 2.54 0.55
C ASP A 257 -24.26 1.58 -0.05
N ALA A 258 -23.96 1.71 -1.36
CA ALA A 258 -22.84 1.00 -1.95
C ALA A 258 -21.48 1.45 -1.40
N ILE A 259 -21.42 2.62 -0.76
CA ILE A 259 -20.23 3.18 -0.10
C ILE A 259 -20.69 3.77 1.25
N PRO A 260 -20.78 2.98 2.30
CA PRO A 260 -21.31 3.45 3.59
C PRO A 260 -20.59 4.67 4.17
N ALA A 261 -19.29 4.81 3.93
CA ALA A 261 -18.53 6.00 4.32
C ALA A 261 -19.08 7.29 3.67
N SER A 262 -19.74 7.21 2.51
CA SER A 262 -20.36 8.39 1.87
C SER A 262 -21.48 9.02 2.70
N PHE A 263 -22.08 8.28 3.63
CA PHE A 263 -23.09 8.85 4.54
C PHE A 263 -22.51 9.94 5.47
N LEU A 264 -21.19 9.99 5.68
CA LEU A 264 -20.54 11.06 6.44
C LEU A 264 -20.78 12.44 5.82
N GLN A 265 -21.06 12.51 4.52
CA GLN A 265 -21.46 13.77 3.85
C GLN A 265 -22.76 14.38 4.41
N THR A 266 -23.56 13.58 5.13
CA THR A 266 -24.82 14.04 5.75
C THR A 266 -24.64 14.49 7.20
N HIS A 267 -23.46 14.34 7.76
CA HIS A 267 -23.17 14.68 9.15
C HIS A 267 -22.65 16.12 9.29
N ASN A 268 -23.06 16.82 10.35
CA ASN A 268 -22.76 18.25 10.51
C ASN A 268 -21.29 18.52 10.95
N ASP A 269 -20.65 17.57 11.61
CA ASP A 269 -19.29 17.70 12.16
C ASP A 269 -18.51 16.39 11.94
N ALA A 270 -18.40 16.00 10.66
CA ALA A 270 -17.54 14.91 10.21
C ALA A 270 -16.31 15.48 9.50
N HIS A 271 -15.15 14.92 9.82
CA HIS A 271 -13.86 15.29 9.22
C HIS A 271 -13.17 14.05 8.67
N VAL A 272 -12.68 14.17 7.44
CA VAL A 272 -11.82 13.18 6.82
C VAL A 272 -10.38 13.67 6.94
N VAL A 273 -9.54 12.94 7.66
CA VAL A 273 -8.14 13.30 7.92
C VAL A 273 -7.24 12.28 7.22
N ILE A 274 -6.46 12.74 6.25
CA ILE A 274 -5.72 11.87 5.33
C ILE A 274 -4.32 12.43 5.03
N ASP A 275 -3.43 11.56 4.57
CA ASP A 275 -2.14 11.98 4.00
C ASP A 275 -2.26 12.34 2.50
N LEU A 276 -1.21 12.93 1.94
CA LEU A 276 -1.15 13.27 0.51
C LEU A 276 -1.31 12.06 -0.40
N SER A 277 -0.85 10.89 0.03
CA SER A 277 -0.98 9.66 -0.75
C SER A 277 -2.45 9.21 -0.83
N ALA A 278 -3.18 9.22 0.28
CA ALA A 278 -4.61 8.90 0.29
C ALA A 278 -5.46 9.99 -0.41
N ALA A 279 -4.95 11.21 -0.51
CA ALA A 279 -5.58 12.32 -1.22
C ALA A 279 -5.33 12.31 -2.74
N ALA A 280 -4.45 11.46 -3.26
CA ALA A 280 -3.90 11.54 -4.62
C ALA A 280 -4.96 11.58 -5.74
N LYS A 281 -6.15 11.03 -5.51
CA LYS A 281 -7.26 11.03 -6.48
C LYS A 281 -8.29 12.15 -6.28
N LEU A 282 -8.22 12.91 -5.18
CA LEU A 282 -9.10 14.07 -4.99
C LEU A 282 -8.87 15.11 -6.11
N THR A 283 -9.94 15.76 -6.56
CA THR A 283 -9.89 16.67 -7.71
C THR A 283 -8.88 17.78 -7.49
N ARG A 284 -8.79 18.37 -6.30
CA ARG A 284 -7.82 19.44 -6.00
C ARG A 284 -6.37 18.99 -6.04
N ILE A 285 -6.11 17.67 -5.90
CA ILE A 285 -4.77 17.08 -5.95
C ILE A 285 -4.45 16.55 -7.35
N GLN A 286 -5.38 15.79 -7.94
CA GLN A 286 -5.15 15.15 -9.24
C GLN A 286 -5.31 16.14 -10.41
N HIS A 287 -6.30 17.06 -10.31
CA HIS A 287 -6.66 17.98 -11.38
C HIS A 287 -6.82 19.42 -10.84
N PRO A 288 -5.76 20.01 -10.25
CA PRO A 288 -5.86 21.31 -9.54
C PRO A 288 -6.37 22.44 -10.41
N TRP A 289 -6.14 22.42 -11.73
CA TRP A 289 -6.67 23.39 -12.68
C TRP A 289 -8.20 23.44 -12.78
N LEU A 290 -8.89 22.40 -12.27
CA LEU A 290 -10.36 22.39 -12.22
C LEU A 290 -10.89 23.16 -11.00
N VAL A 291 -10.07 23.45 -10.01
CA VAL A 291 -10.52 24.12 -8.78
C VAL A 291 -9.99 25.54 -8.64
N ALA A 292 -8.76 25.83 -9.08
CA ALA A 292 -8.16 27.16 -9.02
C ALA A 292 -7.12 27.35 -10.13
N SER A 293 -6.66 28.61 -10.31
CA SER A 293 -5.50 28.89 -11.18
C SER A 293 -4.25 28.21 -10.66
N CYS A 294 -3.44 27.67 -11.57
CA CYS A 294 -2.29 26.85 -11.24
C CYS A 294 -0.98 27.49 -11.72
N LYS A 295 0.10 27.27 -10.97
CA LYS A 295 1.44 27.48 -11.50
C LYS A 295 1.79 26.29 -12.39
N TRP A 296 1.73 26.48 -13.70
CA TRP A 296 1.96 25.42 -14.68
C TRP A 296 3.43 24.98 -14.71
N THR A 297 3.69 23.76 -14.24
CA THR A 297 4.94 23.04 -14.44
C THR A 297 4.81 22.11 -15.63
N ASP A 298 5.93 21.68 -16.23
CA ASP A 298 5.90 20.71 -17.35
C ASP A 298 5.14 19.43 -16.99
N LYS A 299 5.27 18.95 -15.76
CA LYS A 299 4.56 17.78 -15.27
C LYS A 299 3.05 18.03 -15.17
N LEU A 300 2.63 19.19 -14.67
CA LEU A 300 1.22 19.55 -14.57
C LEU A 300 0.58 19.75 -15.95
N VAL A 301 1.31 20.33 -16.90
CA VAL A 301 0.85 20.45 -18.29
C VAL A 301 0.67 19.05 -18.91
N ARG A 302 1.62 18.12 -18.69
CA ARG A 302 1.49 16.74 -19.15
C ARG A 302 0.23 16.08 -18.57
N SER A 303 0.04 16.18 -17.25
CA SER A 303 -1.15 15.65 -16.56
C SER A 303 -2.46 16.22 -17.14
N ALA A 304 -2.51 17.54 -17.34
CA ALA A 304 -3.70 18.20 -17.88
C ALA A 304 -4.02 17.75 -19.33
N LEU A 305 -3.02 17.55 -20.16
CA LEU A 305 -3.23 17.13 -21.55
C LEU A 305 -3.58 15.63 -21.65
N VAL A 306 -2.98 14.80 -20.84
CA VAL A 306 -3.38 13.38 -20.72
C VAL A 306 -4.84 13.28 -20.28
N TRP A 307 -5.22 14.01 -19.23
CA TRP A 307 -6.62 14.10 -18.78
C TRP A 307 -7.55 14.62 -19.89
N LEU A 308 -7.15 15.68 -20.63
CA LEU A 308 -7.96 16.22 -21.73
C LEU A 308 -8.17 15.20 -22.87
N CYS A 309 -7.15 14.40 -23.18
CA CYS A 309 -7.27 13.31 -24.13
C CYS A 309 -8.30 12.27 -23.66
N GLN A 310 -8.25 11.88 -22.39
CA GLN A 310 -9.14 10.89 -21.82
C GLN A 310 -10.60 11.33 -21.83
N ILE A 311 -10.90 12.59 -21.44
CA ILE A 311 -12.28 13.10 -21.39
C ILE A 311 -12.86 13.41 -22.78
N THR A 312 -12.01 13.76 -23.74
CA THR A 312 -12.45 14.06 -25.10
C THR A 312 -12.43 12.85 -26.04
N GLY A 313 -11.73 11.77 -25.64
CA GLY A 313 -11.48 10.60 -26.49
C GLY A 313 -10.61 10.91 -27.71
N LYS A 314 -9.81 11.98 -27.68
CA LYS A 314 -8.94 12.42 -28.78
C LYS A 314 -7.48 12.21 -28.46
N PRO A 315 -6.68 11.71 -29.40
CA PRO A 315 -5.24 11.67 -29.21
C PRO A 315 -4.62 13.07 -29.16
N LEU A 316 -3.44 13.19 -28.54
CA LEU A 316 -2.78 14.47 -28.24
C LEU A 316 -2.72 15.43 -29.43
N LEU A 317 -2.23 14.96 -30.57
CA LEU A 317 -2.06 15.82 -31.75
C LEU A 317 -3.39 16.23 -32.44
N LYS A 318 -4.51 15.74 -31.96
CA LYS A 318 -5.87 16.08 -32.45
C LYS A 318 -6.66 16.99 -31.53
N LEU A 319 -6.10 17.35 -30.36
CA LEU A 319 -6.69 18.34 -29.47
C LEU A 319 -6.64 19.73 -30.13
N THR A 320 -7.72 20.49 -29.99
CA THR A 320 -7.90 21.83 -30.59
C THR A 320 -8.02 22.92 -29.52
N ASN A 321 -7.85 24.18 -29.89
CA ASN A 321 -8.08 25.29 -28.98
C ASN A 321 -9.49 25.25 -28.35
N LYS A 322 -10.49 24.74 -29.08
CA LYS A 322 -11.85 24.57 -28.56
C LYS A 322 -11.86 23.55 -27.40
N ASP A 323 -11.18 22.43 -27.54
CA ASP A 323 -11.13 21.40 -26.49
C ASP A 323 -10.54 21.98 -25.19
N TYR A 324 -9.47 22.78 -25.29
CA TYR A 324 -8.89 23.49 -24.15
C TYR A 324 -9.85 24.46 -23.49
N ASN A 325 -10.49 25.32 -24.28
CA ASN A 325 -11.40 26.37 -23.77
C ASN A 325 -12.63 25.76 -23.08
N GLU A 326 -13.22 24.71 -23.65
CA GLU A 326 -14.40 24.05 -23.09
C GLU A 326 -14.10 23.27 -21.80
N ASN A 327 -12.83 22.97 -21.53
CA ASN A 327 -12.39 22.16 -20.39
C ASN A 327 -11.48 22.91 -19.39
N GLY A 328 -11.56 24.24 -19.38
CA GLY A 328 -10.89 25.07 -18.34
C GLY A 328 -9.38 25.22 -18.50
N LEU A 329 -8.81 24.90 -19.68
CA LEU A 329 -7.36 24.96 -19.94
C LEU A 329 -6.94 26.18 -20.81
N SER A 330 -7.75 27.26 -20.83
CA SER A 330 -7.45 28.45 -21.60
C SER A 330 -6.13 29.11 -21.25
N GLU A 331 -5.67 29.01 -20.00
CA GLU A 331 -4.35 29.49 -19.55
C GLU A 331 -3.21 28.84 -20.34
N LEU A 332 -3.32 27.56 -20.68
CA LEU A 332 -2.32 26.88 -21.48
C LEU A 332 -2.25 27.41 -22.92
N LEU A 333 -3.38 27.85 -23.49
CA LEU A 333 -3.38 28.51 -24.80
C LEU A 333 -2.62 29.83 -24.75
N ALA A 334 -2.78 30.61 -23.68
CA ALA A 334 -2.01 31.84 -23.49
C ALA A 334 -0.53 31.56 -23.30
N LEU A 335 -0.17 30.51 -22.53
CA LEU A 335 1.21 30.15 -22.24
C LEU A 335 1.96 29.61 -23.47
N TYR A 336 1.30 28.77 -24.29
CA TYR A 336 1.93 28.10 -25.45
C TYR A 336 1.57 28.78 -26.80
N GLY A 337 0.69 29.77 -26.80
CA GLY A 337 0.20 30.45 -28.01
C GLY A 337 -0.85 29.65 -28.78
N SER A 338 -0.93 28.35 -28.66
CA SER A 338 -1.94 27.50 -29.28
C SER A 338 -1.94 26.08 -28.69
N ALA A 339 -3.05 25.37 -28.88
CA ALA A 339 -3.12 23.92 -28.58
C ALA A 339 -2.06 23.13 -29.36
N TYR A 340 -1.83 23.48 -30.61
CA TYR A 340 -0.85 22.82 -31.48
C TYR A 340 0.55 22.79 -30.85
N ASN A 341 1.01 23.92 -30.33
CA ASN A 341 2.36 24.00 -29.70
C ASN A 341 2.44 23.19 -28.41
N ALA A 342 1.42 23.28 -27.54
CA ALA A 342 1.35 22.50 -26.31
C ALA A 342 1.28 20.98 -26.61
N ASN A 343 0.45 20.58 -27.58
CA ASN A 343 0.31 19.20 -28.00
C ASN A 343 1.64 18.58 -28.48
N ILE A 344 2.36 19.30 -29.35
CA ILE A 344 3.67 18.83 -29.86
C ILE A 344 4.68 18.67 -28.72
N LYS A 345 4.73 19.67 -27.81
CA LYS A 345 5.65 19.58 -26.67
C LYS A 345 5.40 18.31 -25.86
N ILE A 346 4.15 18.09 -25.42
CA ILE A 346 3.82 16.94 -24.58
C ILE A 346 3.91 15.62 -25.33
N PHE A 347 3.58 15.60 -26.63
CA PHE A 347 3.78 14.44 -27.48
C PHE A 347 5.26 14.02 -27.51
N ASN A 348 6.17 14.97 -27.74
CA ASN A 348 7.59 14.72 -27.75
C ASN A 348 8.10 14.27 -26.34
N ASP A 349 7.65 14.91 -25.28
CA ASP A 349 8.01 14.56 -23.92
C ASP A 349 7.64 13.11 -23.61
N LEU A 350 6.43 12.67 -23.95
CA LEU A 350 6.00 11.29 -23.79
C LEU A 350 6.72 10.32 -24.73
N GLN A 351 6.97 10.71 -25.98
CA GLN A 351 7.72 9.89 -26.92
C GLN A 351 9.15 9.63 -26.43
N HIS A 352 9.77 10.62 -25.80
CA HIS A 352 11.11 10.49 -25.24
C HIS A 352 11.19 9.57 -24.03
N THR A 353 10.07 9.24 -23.37
CA THR A 353 10.07 8.22 -22.31
C THR A 353 10.22 6.81 -22.85
N ILE A 354 9.87 6.56 -24.12
CA ILE A 354 9.88 5.22 -24.73
C ILE A 354 11.30 4.85 -25.12
N THR A 355 11.81 3.75 -24.60
CA THR A 355 13.12 3.22 -24.95
C THR A 355 13.16 1.71 -25.11
N GLY A 356 13.85 1.22 -26.13
CA GLY A 356 14.21 -0.19 -26.28
C GLY A 356 15.55 -0.55 -25.61
N TRP A 357 16.23 0.43 -24.99
CA TRP A 357 17.55 0.28 -24.39
C TRP A 357 17.57 0.77 -22.94
N PRO A 358 16.92 0.07 -22.00
CA PRO A 358 16.80 0.54 -20.61
C PRO A 358 18.15 0.76 -19.91
N GLY A 359 19.20 0.05 -20.34
CA GLY A 359 20.58 0.25 -19.90
C GLY A 359 21.38 1.27 -20.71
N GLY A 360 20.78 1.90 -21.72
CA GLY A 360 21.44 2.82 -22.64
C GLY A 360 22.07 2.12 -23.85
N LYS A 361 21.89 2.71 -25.03
CA LYS A 361 22.47 2.22 -26.29
C LYS A 361 23.88 2.76 -26.44
N PRO A 362 24.91 1.92 -26.72
CA PRO A 362 26.28 2.41 -26.98
C PRO A 362 26.32 3.45 -28.09
N ASP A 363 27.06 4.52 -27.84
CA ASP A 363 27.33 5.61 -28.81
C ASP A 363 26.09 6.32 -29.38
N ALA A 364 24.92 6.19 -28.70
CA ALA A 364 23.72 6.91 -29.08
C ALA A 364 23.72 8.34 -28.54
N ASP A 365 23.02 9.24 -29.23
CA ASP A 365 22.61 10.54 -28.68
C ASP A 365 21.46 10.31 -27.69
N ASP A 366 21.74 10.56 -26.43
CA ASP A 366 20.81 10.38 -25.32
C ASP A 366 20.34 11.69 -24.68
N THR A 367 20.52 12.83 -25.36
CA THR A 367 20.23 14.18 -24.87
C THR A 367 18.82 14.30 -24.29
N TYR A 368 17.84 13.65 -24.93
CA TYR A 368 16.42 13.69 -24.55
C TYR A 368 15.89 12.33 -24.04
N ARG A 369 16.78 11.39 -23.70
CA ARG A 369 16.41 10.04 -23.28
C ARG A 369 16.58 9.85 -21.78
N PRO A 370 15.76 9.01 -21.13
CA PRO A 370 15.90 8.71 -19.71
C PRO A 370 17.16 7.89 -19.42
N GLU A 371 17.51 6.97 -20.32
CA GLU A 371 18.72 6.18 -20.26
C GLU A 371 19.94 7.00 -20.68
N ARG A 372 21.10 6.68 -20.11
CA ARG A 372 22.39 7.24 -20.50
C ARG A 372 23.19 6.22 -21.30
N ALA A 373 23.75 6.62 -22.46
CA ALA A 373 24.60 5.76 -23.26
C ALA A 373 25.86 5.31 -22.49
N LYS A 374 26.39 6.18 -21.64
CA LYS A 374 27.59 5.91 -20.81
C LYS A 374 27.23 5.93 -19.31
N PRO A 375 27.97 5.14 -18.47
CA PRO A 375 28.92 4.10 -18.87
C PRO A 375 28.25 2.90 -19.52
N PHE A 376 28.97 2.17 -20.37
CA PHE A 376 28.51 0.93 -20.99
C PHE A 376 29.63 -0.13 -20.93
N PRO A 377 29.35 -1.42 -20.57
CA PRO A 377 28.07 -1.90 -20.02
C PRO A 377 27.78 -1.32 -18.63
N LYS A 378 26.52 -1.29 -18.24
CA LYS A 378 26.12 -0.87 -16.89
C LYS A 378 26.17 -2.03 -15.92
N ARG A 379 26.52 -1.73 -14.66
CA ARG A 379 26.23 -2.58 -13.51
C ARG A 379 24.85 -2.22 -13.01
N VAL A 380 23.98 -3.21 -12.89
CA VAL A 380 22.59 -3.05 -12.52
C VAL A 380 22.29 -3.90 -11.30
N ILE A 381 21.58 -3.35 -10.30
CA ILE A 381 20.99 -4.14 -9.22
C ILE A 381 19.48 -3.96 -9.29
N VAL A 382 18.76 -5.08 -9.30
CA VAL A 382 17.30 -5.13 -9.11
C VAL A 382 17.02 -5.62 -7.70
N PHE A 383 16.52 -4.75 -6.84
CA PHE A 383 16.04 -5.11 -5.51
C PHE A 383 14.61 -5.62 -5.62
N SER A 384 14.35 -6.79 -5.08
CA SER A 384 13.06 -7.48 -5.10
C SER A 384 12.62 -7.71 -3.64
N PRO A 385 11.58 -7.04 -3.15
CA PRO A 385 11.08 -7.20 -1.77
C PRO A 385 10.84 -8.66 -1.41
N HIS A 386 10.15 -9.40 -2.27
CA HIS A 386 9.98 -10.85 -2.17
C HIS A 386 10.59 -11.56 -3.37
N PRO A 387 10.90 -12.88 -3.25
CA PRO A 387 11.40 -13.66 -4.38
C PRO A 387 10.30 -13.88 -5.44
N ASP A 388 10.06 -12.92 -6.33
CA ASP A 388 9.18 -12.92 -7.51
C ASP A 388 8.86 -11.49 -8.01
N ASP A 389 8.96 -10.46 -7.16
CA ASP A 389 8.58 -9.09 -7.51
C ASP A 389 9.40 -8.54 -8.70
N ASP A 390 10.66 -8.95 -8.86
CA ASP A 390 11.53 -8.61 -9.98
C ASP A 390 10.94 -9.07 -11.32
N VAL A 391 10.51 -10.32 -11.41
CA VAL A 391 9.96 -10.88 -12.66
C VAL A 391 8.49 -10.47 -12.89
N ILE A 392 7.69 -10.30 -11.83
CA ILE A 392 6.31 -9.80 -11.92
C ILE A 392 6.30 -8.37 -12.44
N SER A 393 7.17 -7.51 -11.92
CA SER A 393 7.15 -6.09 -12.22
C SER A 393 7.91 -5.72 -13.47
N MET A 394 9.14 -6.26 -13.65
CA MET A 394 10.04 -5.85 -14.72
C MET A 394 10.74 -7.00 -15.45
N GLY A 395 10.14 -8.18 -15.48
CA GLY A 395 10.76 -9.39 -16.05
C GLY A 395 11.16 -9.27 -17.53
N GLY A 396 10.44 -8.49 -18.33
CA GLY A 396 10.80 -8.18 -19.71
C GLY A 396 12.02 -7.28 -19.79
N THR A 397 12.04 -6.21 -19.04
CA THR A 397 13.18 -5.28 -18.93
C THR A 397 14.41 -5.96 -18.36
N LEU A 398 14.25 -6.76 -17.29
CA LEU A 398 15.32 -7.55 -16.68
C LEU A 398 16.02 -8.43 -17.71
N ARG A 399 15.24 -9.21 -18.45
CA ARG A 399 15.76 -10.07 -19.53
C ARG A 399 16.48 -9.27 -20.61
N ARG A 400 15.92 -8.13 -21.02
CA ARG A 400 16.51 -7.25 -22.02
C ARG A 400 17.85 -6.66 -21.57
N LEU A 401 17.97 -6.23 -20.32
CA LEU A 401 19.24 -5.76 -19.76
C LEU A 401 20.33 -6.83 -19.86
N VAL A 402 20.02 -8.08 -19.50
CA VAL A 402 20.97 -9.21 -19.65
C VAL A 402 21.33 -9.44 -21.11
N GLN A 403 20.34 -9.48 -22.02
CA GLN A 403 20.59 -9.70 -23.46
C GLN A 403 21.38 -8.59 -24.12
N GLN A 404 21.31 -7.37 -23.59
CA GLN A 404 22.10 -6.22 -24.06
C GLN A 404 23.51 -6.18 -23.47
N GLY A 405 23.89 -7.19 -22.67
CA GLY A 405 25.26 -7.36 -22.17
C GLY A 405 25.58 -6.53 -20.94
N HIS A 406 24.58 -6.08 -20.19
CA HIS A 406 24.78 -5.42 -18.90
C HIS A 406 25.10 -6.44 -17.80
N ASP A 407 25.84 -5.99 -16.79
CA ASP A 407 26.19 -6.75 -15.59
C ASP A 407 25.04 -6.63 -14.59
N VAL A 408 24.15 -7.66 -14.57
CA VAL A 408 22.88 -7.60 -13.86
C VAL A 408 22.91 -8.47 -12.61
N HIS A 409 22.62 -7.86 -11.47
CA HIS A 409 22.43 -8.51 -10.18
C HIS A 409 20.96 -8.43 -9.75
N VAL A 410 20.47 -9.48 -9.08
CA VAL A 410 19.17 -9.46 -8.42
C VAL A 410 19.37 -9.68 -6.92
N ALA A 411 18.75 -8.86 -6.10
CA ALA A 411 18.84 -8.90 -4.65
C ALA A 411 17.44 -9.07 -4.03
N TYR A 412 17.17 -10.27 -3.54
CA TYR A 412 15.94 -10.57 -2.81
C TYR A 412 16.07 -10.11 -1.37
N GLU A 413 15.25 -9.15 -0.97
CA GLU A 413 15.39 -8.43 0.29
C GLU A 413 14.86 -9.23 1.48
N THR A 414 13.79 -10.01 1.28
CA THR A 414 13.22 -10.90 2.30
C THR A 414 13.17 -12.35 1.82
N SER A 415 13.03 -13.28 2.76
CA SER A 415 12.89 -14.70 2.43
C SER A 415 11.54 -15.05 1.79
N GLY A 416 10.51 -14.22 1.98
CA GLY A 416 9.15 -14.49 1.55
C GLY A 416 8.49 -15.71 2.24
N ASN A 417 9.06 -16.19 3.34
CA ASN A 417 8.66 -17.43 4.02
C ASN A 417 7.19 -17.44 4.48
N ILE A 418 6.64 -16.28 4.83
CA ILE A 418 5.27 -16.15 5.37
C ILE A 418 4.22 -16.50 4.31
N ALA A 419 4.53 -16.30 3.03
CA ALA A 419 3.61 -16.55 1.93
C ALA A 419 3.67 -18.01 1.39
N VAL A 420 4.37 -18.92 2.06
CA VAL A 420 4.43 -20.33 1.66
C VAL A 420 3.49 -21.15 2.53
N GLY A 421 2.60 -21.93 1.92
CA GLY A 421 1.66 -22.82 2.60
C GLY A 421 2.36 -23.96 3.36
N ASP A 422 1.71 -24.46 4.39
CA ASP A 422 2.24 -25.58 5.19
C ASP A 422 2.28 -26.89 4.38
N GLU A 423 1.36 -27.06 3.44
CA GLU A 423 1.31 -28.17 2.48
C GLU A 423 2.57 -28.24 1.59
N GLU A 424 3.12 -27.09 1.21
CA GLU A 424 4.38 -27.03 0.47
C GLU A 424 5.55 -27.57 1.32
N VAL A 425 5.59 -27.20 2.60
CA VAL A 425 6.59 -27.76 3.53
C VAL A 425 6.47 -29.26 3.59
N VAL A 426 5.26 -29.81 3.75
CA VAL A 426 5.01 -31.24 3.77
C VAL A 426 5.44 -31.89 2.45
N ARG A 427 5.11 -31.31 1.29
CA ARG A 427 5.50 -31.80 -0.03
C ARG A 427 7.03 -31.92 -0.19
N PHE A 428 7.75 -30.88 0.17
CA PHE A 428 9.21 -30.89 0.09
C PHE A 428 9.84 -31.85 1.12
N MET A 429 9.28 -31.96 2.30
CA MET A 429 9.74 -32.93 3.29
C MET A 429 9.52 -34.38 2.83
N HIS A 430 8.41 -34.69 2.15
CA HIS A 430 8.20 -35.99 1.51
C HIS A 430 9.27 -36.27 0.45
N PHE A 431 9.60 -35.28 -0.38
CA PHE A 431 10.67 -35.40 -1.38
C PHE A 431 12.03 -35.67 -0.74
N ILE A 432 12.40 -34.90 0.27
CA ILE A 432 13.68 -35.05 0.99
C ILE A 432 13.77 -36.44 1.64
N ASN A 433 12.69 -36.87 2.29
CA ASN A 433 12.66 -38.22 2.90
C ASN A 433 12.79 -39.32 1.86
N GLY A 434 12.07 -39.25 0.71
CA GLY A 434 12.19 -40.18 -0.39
C GLY A 434 13.58 -40.17 -1.04
N PHE A 435 14.15 -38.99 -1.27
CA PHE A 435 15.52 -38.85 -1.77
C PHE A 435 16.54 -39.51 -0.84
N ASN A 436 16.39 -39.29 0.47
CA ASN A 436 17.26 -39.82 1.50
C ASN A 436 17.18 -41.34 1.54
N GLN A 437 15.99 -41.93 1.44
CA GLN A 437 15.81 -43.38 1.38
C GLN A 437 16.49 -44.02 0.17
N LEU A 438 16.60 -43.30 -0.95
CA LEU A 438 17.21 -43.81 -2.19
C LEU A 438 18.73 -43.63 -2.25
N PHE A 439 19.25 -42.53 -1.68
CA PHE A 439 20.61 -42.06 -1.99
C PHE A 439 21.48 -41.79 -0.75
N ALA A 440 20.92 -41.70 0.47
CA ALA A 440 21.68 -41.33 1.63
C ALA A 440 22.24 -42.54 2.39
N ASN A 441 23.41 -42.31 3.02
CA ASN A 441 24.07 -43.20 3.96
C ASN A 441 23.66 -42.89 5.41
N GLU A 442 24.49 -43.15 6.40
CA GLU A 442 24.29 -43.17 7.85
C GLU A 442 23.57 -41.96 8.52
N GLN A 443 23.28 -40.83 7.79
CA GLN A 443 22.59 -39.63 8.34
C GLN A 443 21.06 -39.70 8.27
N ASP A 444 20.49 -40.83 7.86
CA ASP A 444 19.05 -41.04 7.68
C ASP A 444 18.22 -40.76 8.96
N GLU A 445 18.76 -41.09 10.15
CA GLU A 445 18.07 -40.93 11.42
C GLU A 445 17.85 -39.45 11.83
N VAL A 446 18.77 -38.55 11.50
CA VAL A 446 18.64 -37.12 11.79
C VAL A 446 17.50 -36.50 10.93
N ILE A 447 17.47 -36.85 9.67
CA ILE A 447 16.45 -36.37 8.74
C ILE A 447 15.08 -36.94 9.09
N LYS A 448 15.00 -38.24 9.44
CA LYS A 448 13.76 -38.86 9.91
C LYS A 448 13.24 -38.22 11.19
N SER A 449 14.11 -37.90 12.13
CA SER A 449 13.77 -37.23 13.38
C SER A 449 13.20 -35.83 13.08
N LYS A 450 13.87 -35.04 12.25
CA LYS A 450 13.41 -33.71 11.86
C LYS A 450 12.08 -33.76 11.09
N TYR A 451 11.91 -34.69 10.18
CA TYR A 451 10.65 -34.91 9.48
C TYR A 451 9.50 -35.16 10.45
N LYS A 452 9.73 -36.04 11.46
CA LYS A 452 8.71 -36.33 12.47
C LYS A 452 8.39 -35.10 13.32
N GLU A 453 9.39 -34.37 13.77
CA GLU A 453 9.25 -33.13 14.56
C GLU A 453 8.41 -32.07 13.81
N ILE A 454 8.77 -31.81 12.56
CA ILE A 454 8.07 -30.83 11.73
C ILE A 454 6.62 -31.26 11.48
N LYS A 455 6.39 -32.53 11.16
CA LYS A 455 5.05 -33.08 10.94
C LYS A 455 4.18 -33.00 12.21
N GLU A 456 4.78 -33.25 13.37
CA GLU A 456 4.08 -33.16 14.66
C GLU A 456 3.77 -31.71 15.01
N PHE A 457 4.69 -30.77 14.76
CA PHE A 457 4.45 -29.35 14.93
C PHE A 457 3.28 -28.87 14.06
N LEU A 458 3.33 -29.15 12.74
CA LEU A 458 2.28 -28.74 11.80
C LEU A 458 0.90 -29.33 12.14
N LYS A 459 0.86 -30.58 12.66
CA LYS A 459 -0.38 -31.22 13.11
C LYS A 459 -1.00 -30.54 14.33
N ASN A 460 -0.15 -30.01 15.22
CA ASN A 460 -0.58 -29.39 16.49
C ASN A 460 -0.63 -27.86 16.41
N LYS A 461 -0.18 -27.27 15.29
CA LYS A 461 -0.17 -25.82 15.04
C LYS A 461 -1.59 -25.28 15.11
N LYS A 462 -1.77 -24.30 15.97
CA LYS A 462 -3.01 -23.53 16.06
C LYS A 462 -2.94 -22.34 15.13
N GLU A 463 -4.10 -21.88 14.79
CA GLU A 463 -4.26 -20.65 14.03
C GLU A 463 -3.59 -19.47 14.74
N GLY A 464 -2.81 -18.69 13.99
CA GLY A 464 -2.03 -17.56 14.54
C GLY A 464 -0.69 -17.94 15.17
N ASP A 465 -0.36 -19.25 15.29
CA ASP A 465 0.95 -19.68 15.78
C ASP A 465 2.05 -19.30 14.78
N ILE A 466 3.14 -18.78 15.32
CA ILE A 466 4.34 -18.48 14.53
C ILE A 466 5.03 -19.82 14.17
N ASP A 467 5.39 -19.98 12.90
CA ASP A 467 6.15 -21.11 12.43
C ASP A 467 7.47 -21.29 13.21
N SER A 468 7.82 -22.55 13.50
CA SER A 468 9.12 -22.84 14.07
C SER A 468 10.26 -22.38 13.16
N GLN A 469 11.45 -22.17 13.71
CA GLN A 469 12.61 -21.75 12.93
C GLN A 469 12.90 -22.70 11.76
N ASP A 470 12.75 -24.02 11.96
CA ASP A 470 12.97 -25.02 10.92
C ASP A 470 11.96 -24.86 9.77
N ILE A 471 10.68 -24.65 10.08
CA ILE A 471 9.63 -24.46 9.08
C ILE A 471 9.87 -23.17 8.29
N ARG A 472 10.18 -22.06 8.97
CA ARG A 472 10.53 -20.80 8.30
C ARG A 472 11.73 -20.97 7.37
N THR A 473 12.74 -21.69 7.82
CA THR A 473 13.93 -21.99 7.01
C THR A 473 13.56 -22.80 5.77
N ILE A 474 12.74 -23.85 5.90
CA ILE A 474 12.29 -24.65 4.74
C ILE A 474 11.47 -23.79 3.77
N LYS A 475 10.52 -23.00 4.26
CA LYS A 475 9.73 -22.09 3.44
C LYS A 475 10.63 -21.09 2.69
N GLY A 476 11.63 -20.53 3.36
CA GLY A 476 12.64 -19.66 2.72
C GLY A 476 13.48 -20.40 1.67
N LEU A 477 13.88 -21.65 1.91
CA LEU A 477 14.63 -22.46 0.94
C LEU A 477 13.80 -22.77 -0.32
N ILE A 478 12.50 -23.01 -0.18
CA ILE A 478 11.58 -23.20 -1.31
C ILE A 478 11.61 -21.96 -2.19
N ARG A 479 11.35 -20.76 -1.61
CA ARG A 479 11.36 -19.48 -2.33
C ARG A 479 12.71 -19.20 -3.00
N ARG A 480 13.83 -19.47 -2.31
CA ARG A 480 15.18 -19.32 -2.88
C ARG A 480 15.44 -20.27 -4.07
N GLY A 481 14.93 -21.50 -4.02
CA GLY A 481 15.03 -22.44 -5.13
C GLY A 481 14.29 -21.93 -6.37
N GLU A 482 13.09 -21.41 -6.18
CA GLU A 482 12.26 -20.81 -7.21
C GLU A 482 12.93 -19.57 -7.82
N ALA A 483 13.42 -18.66 -6.98
CA ALA A 483 14.12 -17.45 -7.40
C ALA A 483 15.40 -17.75 -8.21
N ARG A 484 16.23 -18.72 -7.78
CA ARG A 484 17.39 -19.17 -8.55
C ARG A 484 16.98 -19.73 -9.92
N THR A 485 15.88 -20.48 -9.96
CA THR A 485 15.38 -21.05 -11.22
C THR A 485 14.90 -19.95 -12.17
N ALA A 486 14.18 -18.95 -11.68
CA ALA A 486 13.74 -17.79 -12.44
C ALA A 486 14.93 -16.94 -12.95
N SER A 487 15.92 -16.69 -12.09
CA SER A 487 17.14 -15.95 -12.45
C SER A 487 17.95 -16.69 -13.52
N THR A 488 18.16 -18.01 -13.36
CA THR A 488 18.85 -18.84 -14.37
C THR A 488 18.10 -18.86 -15.69
N PHE A 489 16.77 -18.93 -15.67
CA PHE A 489 15.94 -18.85 -16.87
C PHE A 489 16.13 -17.52 -17.62
N ASN A 490 16.36 -16.43 -16.90
CA ASN A 490 16.70 -15.12 -17.46
C ASN A 490 18.19 -14.93 -17.75
N GLN A 491 19.01 -15.99 -17.66
CA GLN A 491 20.44 -16.01 -17.92
C GLN A 491 21.28 -15.16 -16.96
N ILE A 492 20.80 -14.95 -15.74
CA ILE A 492 21.55 -14.28 -14.67
C ILE A 492 22.43 -15.32 -13.98
N PRO A 493 23.74 -15.11 -13.84
CA PRO A 493 24.65 -16.00 -13.13
C PRO A 493 24.25 -16.13 -11.66
N LEU A 494 24.40 -17.33 -11.08
CA LEU A 494 23.96 -17.57 -9.68
C LEU A 494 24.76 -16.79 -8.64
N ASP A 495 25.99 -16.37 -8.95
CA ASP A 495 26.83 -15.50 -8.12
C ASP A 495 26.37 -14.03 -8.15
N HIS A 496 25.50 -13.68 -9.08
CA HIS A 496 24.79 -12.38 -9.12
C HIS A 496 23.41 -12.41 -8.45
N VAL A 497 23.02 -13.53 -7.87
CA VAL A 497 21.75 -13.69 -7.15
C VAL A 497 21.99 -13.61 -5.66
N HIS A 498 21.49 -12.55 -5.01
CA HIS A 498 21.72 -12.25 -3.60
C HIS A 498 20.45 -12.47 -2.79
N PHE A 499 20.59 -13.04 -1.60
CA PHE A 499 19.51 -13.19 -0.62
C PHE A 499 19.92 -12.43 0.64
N LEU A 500 19.23 -11.34 0.94
CA LEU A 500 19.61 -10.41 1.99
C LEU A 500 19.02 -10.76 3.36
N ASP A 501 17.84 -11.39 3.38
CA ASP A 501 17.14 -11.81 4.60
C ASP A 501 17.05 -10.67 5.63
N LEU A 502 16.52 -9.53 5.24
CA LEU A 502 16.48 -8.35 6.08
C LEU A 502 15.80 -8.63 7.44
N PRO A 503 16.45 -8.34 8.56
CA PRO A 503 16.00 -8.70 9.91
C PRO A 503 14.58 -8.24 10.26
N PHE A 504 14.11 -7.11 9.73
CA PHE A 504 12.77 -6.62 10.00
C PHE A 504 11.67 -7.62 9.60
N TYR A 505 11.93 -8.44 8.58
CA TYR A 505 10.99 -9.42 8.05
C TYR A 505 11.13 -10.79 8.73
N GLU A 506 12.33 -11.21 9.08
CA GLU A 506 12.67 -12.57 9.47
C GLU A 506 12.18 -12.99 10.88
N SER A 507 11.42 -12.14 11.56
CA SER A 507 10.77 -12.45 12.84
C SER A 507 9.75 -13.61 12.76
N GLY A 508 9.22 -13.88 11.55
CA GLY A 508 8.13 -14.82 11.30
C GLY A 508 6.75 -14.32 11.72
N LYS A 509 6.66 -13.09 12.26
CA LYS A 509 5.39 -12.43 12.58
C LYS A 509 4.77 -11.80 11.34
N ILE A 510 3.45 -11.76 11.27
CA ILE A 510 2.72 -11.06 10.22
C ILE A 510 2.99 -9.56 10.31
N GLU A 511 2.90 -9.00 11.53
CA GLU A 511 3.33 -7.63 11.79
C GLU A 511 4.86 -7.56 11.80
N LYS A 512 5.41 -6.86 10.81
CA LYS A 512 6.85 -6.75 10.61
C LYS A 512 7.49 -5.85 11.66
N LEU A 513 8.68 -6.20 12.10
CA LEU A 513 9.47 -5.33 12.98
C LEU A 513 9.72 -3.97 12.31
N PRO A 514 10.00 -2.92 13.11
CA PRO A 514 10.52 -1.68 12.55
C PRO A 514 11.82 -1.95 11.78
N MET A 515 11.98 -1.32 10.61
CA MET A 515 13.25 -1.33 9.89
C MET A 515 14.32 -0.58 10.70
N GLY A 516 15.54 -1.07 10.72
CA GLY A 516 16.63 -0.53 11.50
C GLY A 516 17.97 -0.45 10.76
N GLU A 517 19.01 -0.06 11.50
CA GLU A 517 20.38 0.09 10.96
C GLU A 517 20.94 -1.23 10.39
N ALA A 518 20.58 -2.36 10.98
CA ALA A 518 21.03 -3.66 10.50
C ALA A 518 20.55 -3.93 9.08
N ASP A 519 19.27 -3.64 8.80
CA ASP A 519 18.67 -3.80 7.46
C ASP A 519 19.39 -2.92 6.44
N VAL A 520 19.58 -1.64 6.76
CA VAL A 520 20.23 -0.66 5.89
C VAL A 520 21.68 -1.03 5.61
N ASN A 521 22.43 -1.51 6.62
CA ASN A 521 23.83 -1.89 6.46
C ASN A 521 24.00 -3.10 5.52
N ILE A 522 23.12 -4.09 5.58
CA ILE A 522 23.14 -5.25 4.67
C ILE A 522 22.98 -4.77 3.23
N VAL A 523 22.01 -3.90 2.96
CA VAL A 523 21.80 -3.30 1.62
C VAL A 523 23.01 -2.49 1.20
N ARG A 524 23.54 -1.65 2.11
CA ARG A 524 24.70 -0.79 1.86
C ARG A 524 25.96 -1.58 1.47
N GLU A 525 26.21 -2.70 2.13
CA GLU A 525 27.34 -3.59 1.79
C GLU A 525 27.24 -4.06 0.34
N LEU A 526 26.07 -4.47 -0.11
CA LEU A 526 25.86 -4.92 -1.49
C LEU A 526 26.07 -3.79 -2.50
N ILE A 527 25.43 -2.62 -2.31
CA ILE A 527 25.56 -1.51 -3.26
C ILE A 527 27.00 -0.97 -3.32
N THR A 528 27.70 -0.95 -2.17
CA THR A 528 29.12 -0.54 -2.13
C THR A 528 30.03 -1.54 -2.82
N LYS A 529 29.72 -2.84 -2.76
CA LYS A 529 30.45 -3.90 -3.46
C LYS A 529 30.26 -3.81 -4.98
N VAL A 530 29.03 -3.67 -5.45
CA VAL A 530 28.68 -3.68 -6.89
C VAL A 530 28.94 -2.31 -7.52
N LYS A 531 28.70 -1.21 -6.80
CA LYS A 531 28.78 0.18 -7.30
C LYS A 531 27.93 0.36 -8.55
N PRO A 532 26.61 0.16 -8.46
CA PRO A 532 25.72 0.11 -9.62
C PRO A 532 25.60 1.46 -10.33
N HIS A 533 25.38 1.41 -11.64
CA HIS A 533 24.97 2.56 -12.45
C HIS A 533 23.46 2.70 -12.51
N GLN A 534 22.73 1.59 -12.27
CA GLN A 534 21.28 1.59 -12.14
C GLN A 534 20.87 0.71 -10.97
N ILE A 535 20.00 1.25 -10.13
CA ILE A 535 19.32 0.54 -9.05
C ILE A 535 17.84 0.55 -9.40
N TYR A 536 17.21 -0.63 -9.39
CA TYR A 536 15.76 -0.76 -9.53
C TYR A 536 15.17 -1.19 -8.19
N VAL A 537 14.13 -0.48 -7.74
CA VAL A 537 13.45 -0.72 -6.45
C VAL A 537 11.93 -0.75 -6.64
N ALA A 538 11.23 -1.39 -5.73
CA ALA A 538 9.77 -1.39 -5.74
C ALA A 538 9.21 0.01 -5.47
N GLY A 539 8.44 0.54 -6.43
CA GLY A 539 7.64 1.75 -6.28
C GLY A 539 6.18 1.46 -5.90
N ASP A 540 5.86 0.22 -5.64
CA ASP A 540 4.55 -0.27 -5.21
C ASP A 540 4.37 -0.01 -3.70
N LEU A 541 4.32 1.28 -3.32
CA LEU A 541 4.25 1.72 -1.91
C LEU A 541 2.84 1.54 -1.31
N ALA A 542 1.88 1.14 -2.13
CA ALA A 542 0.52 0.77 -1.73
C ALA A 542 0.39 -0.70 -1.29
N ASP A 543 1.50 -1.42 -1.14
CA ASP A 543 1.53 -2.77 -0.60
C ASP A 543 0.80 -2.84 0.75
N PRO A 544 -0.28 -3.65 0.87
CA PRO A 544 -1.09 -3.72 2.08
C PRO A 544 -0.32 -4.24 3.30
N HIS A 545 0.81 -4.91 3.07
CA HIS A 545 1.65 -5.49 4.13
C HIS A 545 2.81 -4.59 4.55
N GLY A 546 3.03 -3.48 3.84
CA GLY A 546 4.08 -2.52 4.10
C GLY A 546 5.51 -3.05 3.89
N THR A 547 5.67 -4.25 3.32
CA THR A 547 6.99 -4.87 3.07
C THR A 547 7.73 -4.13 1.98
N HIS A 548 7.08 -3.85 0.84
CA HIS A 548 7.68 -3.13 -0.27
C HIS A 548 8.18 -1.74 0.16
N ARG A 549 7.38 -1.01 0.94
CA ARG A 549 7.78 0.28 1.48
C ARG A 549 9.04 0.18 2.35
N LYS A 550 9.09 -0.76 3.30
CA LYS A 550 10.26 -0.94 4.17
C LYS A 550 11.51 -1.36 3.40
N CYS A 551 11.36 -2.24 2.43
CA CYS A 551 12.45 -2.64 1.53
C CYS A 551 12.99 -1.44 0.74
N THR A 552 12.12 -0.67 0.11
CA THR A 552 12.49 0.56 -0.60
C THR A 552 13.16 1.55 0.34
N ASP A 553 12.64 1.76 1.55
CA ASP A 553 13.24 2.65 2.55
C ASP A 553 14.66 2.20 2.94
N ALA A 554 14.93 0.90 3.05
CA ALA A 554 16.26 0.38 3.33
C ALA A 554 17.25 0.71 2.21
N VAL A 555 16.83 0.55 0.94
CA VAL A 555 17.67 0.89 -0.22
C VAL A 555 17.92 2.39 -0.30
N LEU A 556 16.88 3.22 -0.17
CA LEU A 556 17.01 4.67 -0.23
C LEU A 556 17.87 5.21 0.91
N ALA A 557 17.75 4.67 2.13
CA ALA A 557 18.60 5.02 3.26
C ALA A 557 20.06 4.64 3.01
N ALA A 558 20.32 3.48 2.42
CA ALA A 558 21.67 3.05 2.05
C ALA A 558 22.29 3.99 1.00
N VAL A 559 21.52 4.40 -0.01
CA VAL A 559 21.95 5.38 -1.03
C VAL A 559 22.23 6.75 -0.39
N ASP A 560 21.38 7.22 0.53
CA ASP A 560 21.56 8.48 1.25
C ASP A 560 22.87 8.47 2.08
N LEU A 561 23.18 7.36 2.76
CA LEU A 561 24.45 7.18 3.46
C LEU A 561 25.66 7.21 2.53
N GLU A 562 25.58 6.62 1.35
CA GLU A 562 26.65 6.70 0.33
C GLU A 562 26.80 8.11 -0.22
N LYS A 563 25.71 8.86 -0.35
CA LYS A 563 25.73 10.28 -0.71
C LYS A 563 26.40 11.13 0.37
N GLU A 564 26.08 10.92 1.65
CA GLU A 564 26.75 11.57 2.78
C GLU A 564 28.26 11.24 2.79
N ALA A 565 28.61 10.00 2.47
CA ALA A 565 29.99 9.56 2.32
C ALA A 565 30.69 10.09 1.06
N LYS A 566 29.97 10.82 0.18
CA LYS A 566 30.46 11.36 -1.09
C LYS A 566 31.04 10.28 -2.02
N ALA A 567 30.38 9.13 -2.07
CA ALA A 567 30.82 8.01 -2.92
C ALA A 567 30.81 8.40 -4.42
N GLU A 568 31.96 8.29 -5.07
CA GLU A 568 32.14 8.75 -6.46
C GLU A 568 31.25 8.05 -7.47
N TRP A 569 30.96 6.77 -7.25
CA TRP A 569 30.14 5.96 -8.14
C TRP A 569 28.68 6.45 -8.26
N LEU A 570 28.18 7.19 -7.26
CA LEU A 570 26.82 7.77 -7.28
C LEU A 570 26.62 8.82 -8.37
N LYS A 571 27.68 9.44 -8.89
CA LYS A 571 27.58 10.42 -9.98
C LYS A 571 26.97 9.82 -11.26
N ASP A 572 27.21 8.54 -11.49
CA ASP A 572 26.72 7.80 -12.65
C ASP A 572 25.56 6.86 -12.30
N CYS A 573 25.08 6.89 -11.05
CA CYS A 573 24.00 6.04 -10.57
C CYS A 573 22.63 6.71 -10.73
N ARG A 574 21.61 5.92 -11.11
CA ARG A 574 20.19 6.31 -11.09
C ARG A 574 19.39 5.26 -10.38
N VAL A 575 18.39 5.72 -9.66
CA VAL A 575 17.42 4.84 -8.96
C VAL A 575 16.10 4.91 -9.69
N TRP A 576 15.66 3.76 -10.20
CA TRP A 576 14.40 3.57 -10.91
C TRP A 576 13.41 2.82 -10.03
N MET A 577 12.23 3.37 -9.89
CA MET A 577 11.13 2.72 -9.21
C MET A 577 10.26 1.98 -10.22
N TYR A 578 10.03 0.69 -10.00
CA TYR A 578 9.12 -0.13 -10.79
C TYR A 578 7.80 -0.36 -10.05
N ARG A 579 6.73 -0.64 -10.79
CA ARG A 579 5.44 -1.16 -10.29
C ARG A 579 5.04 -2.38 -11.09
N GLY A 580 3.97 -3.06 -10.72
CA GLY A 580 3.44 -4.19 -11.46
C GLY A 580 2.89 -5.31 -10.60
N ALA A 581 3.26 -5.39 -9.31
CA ALA A 581 2.67 -6.34 -8.39
C ALA A 581 1.25 -5.89 -7.96
N TRP A 582 1.11 -4.65 -7.50
CA TRP A 582 -0.15 -4.12 -6.95
C TRP A 582 -0.79 -3.01 -7.79
N ALA A 583 0.00 -2.12 -8.35
CA ALA A 583 -0.43 -0.96 -9.11
C ALA A 583 0.44 -0.75 -10.36
N GLU A 584 0.04 0.18 -11.25
CA GLU A 584 0.85 0.73 -12.32
C GLU A 584 1.06 2.23 -12.13
N TRP A 585 2.04 2.78 -12.85
CA TRP A 585 2.27 4.21 -12.87
C TRP A 585 1.21 4.91 -13.73
N GLU A 586 0.69 6.02 -13.22
CA GLU A 586 -0.07 6.95 -14.06
C GLU A 586 0.84 7.46 -15.18
N ILE A 587 0.33 7.52 -16.40
CA ILE A 587 1.14 7.78 -17.60
C ILE A 587 1.88 9.12 -17.53
N GLU A 588 1.30 10.12 -16.88
CA GLU A 588 1.92 11.42 -16.67
C GLU A 588 3.15 11.37 -15.74
N ASN A 589 3.29 10.34 -14.94
CA ASN A 589 4.42 10.15 -14.04
C ASN A 589 5.55 9.34 -14.67
N ILE A 590 5.28 8.61 -15.75
CA ILE A 590 6.28 7.72 -16.36
C ILE A 590 7.44 8.53 -16.95
N GLU A 591 8.67 8.18 -16.55
CA GLU A 591 9.90 8.81 -17.04
C GLU A 591 10.70 7.87 -17.95
N MET A 592 10.56 6.55 -17.79
CA MET A 592 11.09 5.55 -18.72
C MET A 592 10.03 4.47 -18.95
N CYS A 593 9.80 4.12 -20.21
CA CYS A 593 8.84 3.10 -20.63
C CYS A 593 9.49 2.16 -21.64
N VAL A 594 9.50 0.87 -21.31
CA VAL A 594 10.17 -0.16 -22.12
C VAL A 594 9.13 -1.01 -22.82
N PRO A 595 9.00 -0.92 -24.16
CA PRO A 595 8.11 -1.78 -24.93
C PRO A 595 8.56 -3.24 -24.85
N ILE A 596 7.63 -4.13 -24.58
CA ILE A 596 7.84 -5.58 -24.44
C ILE A 596 7.21 -6.29 -25.64
N SER A 597 8.01 -7.06 -26.36
CA SER A 597 7.53 -7.88 -27.47
C SER A 597 6.71 -9.08 -27.00
N PRO A 598 5.90 -9.71 -27.85
CA PRO A 598 5.16 -10.93 -27.50
C PRO A 598 6.06 -12.08 -27.00
N GLU A 599 7.30 -12.16 -27.51
CA GLU A 599 8.27 -13.16 -27.08
C GLU A 599 8.78 -12.87 -25.67
N GLU A 600 9.14 -11.61 -25.41
CA GLU A 600 9.60 -11.16 -24.08
C GLU A 600 8.48 -11.28 -23.03
N LEU A 601 7.24 -10.97 -23.42
CA LEU A 601 6.07 -11.13 -22.54
C LEU A 601 5.84 -12.61 -22.19
N ARG A 602 5.99 -13.53 -23.15
CA ARG A 602 5.96 -14.97 -22.90
C ARG A 602 7.10 -15.41 -21.99
N ALA A 603 8.30 -14.87 -22.18
CA ALA A 603 9.44 -15.18 -21.34
C ALA A 603 9.22 -14.68 -19.91
N LYS A 604 8.67 -13.47 -19.72
CA LYS A 604 8.26 -12.92 -18.43
C LYS A 604 7.25 -13.85 -17.73
N ARG A 605 6.19 -14.27 -18.41
CA ARG A 605 5.22 -15.25 -17.88
C ARG A 605 5.91 -16.52 -17.41
N ASN A 606 6.80 -17.07 -18.23
CA ASN A 606 7.52 -18.30 -17.89
C ASN A 606 8.45 -18.11 -16.67
N SER A 607 9.00 -16.91 -16.48
CA SER A 607 9.77 -16.57 -15.27
C SER A 607 8.91 -16.54 -14.03
N ILE A 608 7.73 -15.89 -14.11
CA ILE A 608 6.75 -15.83 -13.01
C ILE A 608 6.29 -17.25 -12.63
N LEU A 609 6.02 -18.11 -13.61
CA LEU A 609 5.62 -19.50 -13.40
C LEU A 609 6.70 -20.38 -12.76
N LYS A 610 7.95 -19.89 -12.57
CA LYS A 610 8.96 -20.62 -11.76
C LYS A 610 8.69 -20.51 -10.26
N HIS A 611 7.92 -19.53 -9.82
CA HIS A 611 7.54 -19.32 -8.44
C HIS A 611 6.26 -20.12 -8.10
N GLN A 612 6.38 -21.44 -8.14
CA GLN A 612 5.27 -22.39 -8.00
C GLN A 612 4.51 -22.23 -6.67
N SER A 613 5.22 -22.00 -5.58
CA SER A 613 4.61 -21.82 -4.25
C SER A 613 3.67 -20.62 -4.15
N GLN A 614 3.69 -19.72 -5.17
CA GLN A 614 2.85 -18.53 -5.21
C GLN A 614 1.68 -18.65 -6.19
N MET A 615 1.57 -19.78 -6.92
CA MET A 615 0.53 -19.94 -7.94
C MET A 615 -0.84 -20.29 -7.36
N GLU A 616 -0.88 -21.00 -6.23
CA GLU A 616 -2.12 -21.48 -5.62
C GLU A 616 -2.59 -20.61 -4.44
N SER A 617 -1.69 -19.88 -3.81
CA SER A 617 -1.94 -19.17 -2.55
C SER A 617 -1.86 -17.66 -2.65
N ALA A 618 -1.81 -17.10 -3.87
CA ALA A 618 -1.68 -15.66 -4.03
C ALA A 618 -2.82 -14.90 -3.34
N PRO A 619 -2.55 -14.13 -2.29
CA PRO A 619 -3.57 -13.38 -1.57
C PRO A 619 -3.98 -12.17 -2.40
N PHE A 620 -5.01 -12.32 -3.23
CA PHE A 620 -5.60 -11.21 -3.96
C PHE A 620 -6.88 -10.76 -3.29
N LEU A 621 -6.96 -9.46 -3.11
CA LEU A 621 -8.09 -8.79 -2.51
C LEU A 621 -9.22 -8.68 -3.53
N GLY A 622 -10.36 -9.30 -3.22
CA GLY A 622 -11.58 -9.24 -4.03
C GLY A 622 -11.80 -10.41 -4.99
N ASN A 623 -12.85 -10.30 -5.80
CA ASN A 623 -13.28 -11.33 -6.77
C ASN A 623 -12.37 -11.45 -8.01
N ASP A 624 -11.09 -11.06 -7.92
CA ASP A 624 -10.17 -11.16 -9.02
C ASP A 624 -9.45 -12.51 -9.01
N GLU A 625 -10.01 -13.50 -9.71
CA GLU A 625 -9.49 -14.85 -9.82
C GLU A 625 -8.25 -14.98 -10.72
N ARG A 626 -7.78 -13.87 -11.31
CA ARG A 626 -6.61 -13.90 -12.18
C ARG A 626 -5.34 -14.20 -11.40
N LEU A 627 -4.49 -15.08 -11.93
CA LEU A 627 -3.16 -15.37 -11.41
C LEU A 627 -2.21 -14.16 -11.55
N PHE A 628 -1.14 -14.13 -10.79
CA PHE A 628 -0.14 -13.05 -10.82
C PHE A 628 0.33 -12.69 -12.23
N TRP A 629 0.68 -13.71 -13.04
CA TRP A 629 1.14 -13.48 -14.41
C TRP A 629 0.07 -12.81 -15.29
N GLN A 630 -1.20 -13.18 -15.13
CA GLN A 630 -2.31 -12.59 -15.89
C GLN A 630 -2.47 -11.11 -15.54
N ARG A 631 -2.44 -10.78 -14.27
CA ARG A 631 -2.53 -9.38 -13.81
C ARG A 631 -1.35 -8.56 -14.30
N SER A 632 -0.14 -9.11 -14.20
CA SER A 632 1.08 -8.44 -14.68
C SER A 632 0.99 -8.14 -16.19
N GLU A 633 0.56 -9.13 -17.00
CA GLU A 633 0.37 -8.92 -18.44
C GLU A 633 -0.72 -7.89 -18.74
N ASP A 634 -1.86 -7.97 -18.05
CA ASP A 634 -2.97 -7.02 -18.27
C ASP A 634 -2.56 -5.59 -17.93
N ARG A 635 -1.77 -5.40 -16.87
CA ARG A 635 -1.22 -4.07 -16.52
C ARG A 635 -0.28 -3.56 -17.59
N ASN A 636 0.67 -4.38 -18.02
CA ASN A 636 1.62 -3.97 -19.05
C ASN A 636 0.93 -3.68 -20.40
N ARG A 637 -0.13 -4.43 -20.76
CA ARG A 637 -0.99 -4.13 -21.90
C ARG A 637 -1.80 -2.84 -21.69
N GLY A 638 -2.30 -2.62 -20.46
CA GLY A 638 -2.98 -1.39 -20.10
C GLY A 638 -2.12 -0.16 -20.29
N THR A 639 -0.87 -0.19 -19.85
CA THR A 639 0.11 0.89 -20.08
C THR A 639 0.35 1.11 -21.57
N ALA A 640 0.55 0.04 -22.35
CA ALA A 640 0.72 0.15 -23.81
C ALA A 640 -0.50 0.78 -24.48
N LYS A 641 -1.71 0.38 -24.05
CA LYS A 641 -2.96 0.94 -24.57
C LYS A 641 -3.11 2.44 -24.28
N LEU A 642 -2.70 2.91 -23.10
CA LEU A 642 -2.73 4.34 -22.78
C LEU A 642 -1.83 5.15 -23.73
N TYR A 643 -0.64 4.65 -24.07
CA TYR A 643 0.23 5.29 -25.05
C TYR A 643 -0.39 5.31 -26.47
N ASP A 644 -1.05 4.25 -26.89
CA ASP A 644 -1.79 4.16 -28.14
C ASP A 644 -2.97 5.15 -28.18
N ASP A 645 -3.78 5.20 -27.12
CA ASP A 645 -4.91 6.12 -27.00
C ASP A 645 -4.48 7.60 -27.07
N LEU A 646 -3.28 7.92 -26.60
CA LEU A 646 -2.66 9.25 -26.74
C LEU A 646 -2.12 9.53 -28.16
N GLY A 647 -2.13 8.55 -29.06
CA GLY A 647 -1.69 8.65 -30.45
C GLY A 647 -0.18 8.52 -30.63
N LEU A 648 0.53 7.86 -29.69
CA LEU A 648 1.96 7.58 -29.82
C LEU A 648 2.16 6.31 -30.65
N ALA A 649 2.48 5.18 -30.04
CA ALA A 649 2.74 3.95 -30.76
C ALA A 649 2.01 2.76 -30.13
N CYS A 650 1.49 1.89 -31.00
CA CYS A 650 0.82 0.66 -30.57
C CYS A 650 1.86 -0.41 -30.26
N TYR A 651 2.00 -0.79 -29.00
CA TYR A 651 2.85 -1.88 -28.53
C TYR A 651 1.98 -2.98 -27.88
N GLU A 652 2.51 -4.22 -27.85
CA GLU A 652 1.82 -5.34 -27.19
C GLU A 652 1.70 -5.12 -25.67
N ALA A 653 2.80 -4.69 -25.05
CA ALA A 653 2.89 -4.42 -23.62
C ALA A 653 4.04 -3.45 -23.34
N MET A 654 4.01 -2.77 -22.21
CA MET A 654 5.06 -1.86 -21.77
C MET A 654 5.30 -1.97 -20.27
N GLU A 655 6.56 -2.00 -19.86
CA GLU A 655 6.98 -1.87 -18.46
C GLU A 655 7.44 -0.44 -18.20
N ALA A 656 6.98 0.17 -17.11
CA ALA A 656 7.13 1.58 -16.84
C ALA A 656 7.90 1.86 -15.54
N PHE A 657 8.67 2.95 -15.54
CA PHE A 657 9.55 3.32 -14.45
C PHE A 657 9.50 4.82 -14.17
N VAL A 658 9.68 5.16 -12.89
CA VAL A 658 9.82 6.53 -12.40
C VAL A 658 11.16 6.68 -11.71
N GLU A 659 11.89 7.75 -11.97
CA GLU A 659 13.19 8.01 -11.36
C GLU A 659 13.02 8.57 -9.95
N TYR A 660 13.69 7.97 -8.97
CA TYR A 660 13.91 8.59 -7.67
C TYR A 660 15.15 9.47 -7.73
N LYS A 661 14.99 10.77 -7.50
CA LYS A 661 16.07 11.76 -7.49
C LYS A 661 16.55 11.99 -6.06
N PHE A 662 17.76 11.56 -5.74
CA PHE A 662 18.39 11.65 -4.43
C PHE A 662 19.44 12.74 -4.33
#